data_f2257b95402b0be4ca9048ec74666d12
#
_entry.id   f2257b95402b0be4ca9048ec74666d12
#
_cell.length_a   1.000
_cell.length_b   1.000
_cell.length_c   1.000
_cell.angle_alpha   90.00
_cell.angle_beta   90.00
_cell.angle_gamma   90.00
#
_symmetry.space_group_name_H-M   'P 1'
#
loop_
_entity.id
_entity.type
_entity.pdbx_description
1 polymer ?
#
loop_
_entity_poly.entity_id
_entity_poly.type
_entity_poly.pdbx_seq_one_letter_code
_entity_poly.pdbx_strand_id
1 'polypeptide(L)'
;MLWKSYGMRYTGPLPPGTPPKWMTQTYEVCTRNLRDVLHHQLETSSLKDHVDMIPYRQFNHSRHRVWSNLMSGDWAWKQADLIAANPDNHGCAFVPVVAGSDKTTVSVATGHQEYHPVYASPGNLTGPARRAHRNGVLPIAFLAIPKKSKKHRTKPEYQRFCRQMYHASLALVYQSLKPHLRRVIYGIGPYIADYPEQVWLTTIMQNWCPKCDAHPNHLDVEGARLRTRTKTETLIQCFDPGILWDDYGVRSDIVPFTNDFPRDFKDHLVSWVNDYLHLTHGEKHALEIIQDIDRSQWTGDDSKALMKIYLAAVAGYLPSDMVKALSAFMDFCYLVRRNAIATPNLTRIQEALDRFHKYWVIFIECGVCVDISLPRQHSLVHYIRSICLFGSPNGLCSSITELKHIKAVKEPWRRSSWFNALAQMLVTLTRLDKLAALHAVFTVRGMMTGTTSSYTGRVLAGEQPQVVAAAAAAIDDEDDEDGTVHGPKSLSSIEVAPTAQRGYPKTLQALAAHIAQPRFPELLRRFLYEELNGPPEDDTHIPLAACPTFAGHIFVHHSAVARFYAPSDLGGTGGMYCERIRSNPNWHGYACRDTVLIDVAADAMRGLVIGRIQLFFSFAFRDQSYECALVHWLVPVGDAPDPDTGMWVVQPERQRLVPTLAIINVNAIARASHLIPVYGVNALPEDFHFSDSLDAFNTYFVNPYADHHMHEFLN
;
A
#
# COMPACT_ATOMS: atom_id res chain seq x y z
N MET A 1 -14.14 19.87 -17.74
CA MET A 1 -13.44 20.80 -16.81
C MET A 1 -12.25 21.42 -17.54
N LEU A 2 -12.25 22.75 -17.74
CA LEU A 2 -11.23 23.44 -18.51
C LEU A 2 -10.07 23.89 -17.63
N TRP A 3 -8.86 23.73 -18.12
CA TRP A 3 -7.66 24.30 -17.51
C TRP A 3 -7.59 25.79 -17.81
N LYS A 4 -7.13 26.57 -16.81
CA LYS A 4 -6.86 28.01 -16.93
C LYS A 4 -5.41 28.25 -16.52
N SER A 5 -4.74 29.17 -17.21
CA SER A 5 -3.38 29.58 -16.92
C SER A 5 -3.36 30.99 -16.34
N TYR A 6 -2.56 31.19 -15.31
CA TYR A 6 -2.38 32.45 -14.61
C TYR A 6 -0.90 32.79 -14.52
N GLY A 7 -0.53 33.99 -14.91
CA GLY A 7 0.82 34.51 -14.81
C GLY A 7 1.07 35.19 -13.47
N MET A 8 2.02 34.68 -12.69
CA MET A 8 2.46 35.26 -11.42
C MET A 8 3.79 35.99 -11.60
N ARG A 9 3.96 37.14 -10.96
CA ARG A 9 5.18 37.96 -11.04
C ARG A 9 5.58 38.45 -9.65
N TYR A 10 6.87 38.71 -9.48
CA TYR A 10 7.37 39.43 -8.32
C TYR A 10 6.83 40.87 -8.31
N THR A 11 6.30 41.31 -7.18
CA THR A 11 5.68 42.64 -7.00
C THR A 11 6.42 43.52 -5.99
N GLY A 12 7.52 43.03 -5.43
CA GLY A 12 8.34 43.81 -4.48
C GLY A 12 9.25 44.83 -5.16
N PRO A 13 9.98 45.64 -4.38
CA PRO A 13 10.90 46.64 -4.87
C PRO A 13 12.03 46.00 -5.72
N LEU A 14 12.33 46.65 -6.83
CA LEU A 14 13.43 46.19 -7.71
C LEU A 14 14.72 46.89 -7.26
N PRO A 15 15.87 46.18 -7.25
CA PRO A 15 17.16 46.75 -6.92
C PRO A 15 17.59 47.78 -8.02
N PRO A 16 18.38 48.78 -7.67
CA PRO A 16 18.96 49.68 -8.66
C PRO A 16 19.87 48.92 -9.63
N GLY A 17 19.81 49.29 -10.91
CA GLY A 17 20.53 48.62 -12.01
C GLY A 17 19.68 47.54 -12.70
N THR A 18 20.33 46.51 -13.27
CA THR A 18 19.62 45.43 -13.95
C THR A 18 19.10 44.40 -12.94
N PRO A 19 17.79 44.32 -12.71
CA PRO A 19 17.24 43.39 -11.74
C PRO A 19 17.47 41.94 -12.15
N PRO A 20 17.61 41.01 -11.21
CA PRO A 20 17.74 39.60 -11.49
C PRO A 20 16.55 39.07 -12.29
N LYS A 21 16.78 38.15 -13.24
CA LYS A 21 15.73 37.59 -14.11
C LYS A 21 14.53 37.04 -13.36
N TRP A 22 14.72 36.47 -12.15
CA TRP A 22 13.63 35.94 -11.35
C TRP A 22 12.64 37.02 -10.83
N MET A 23 13.04 38.29 -10.73
CA MET A 23 12.17 39.41 -10.36
C MET A 23 11.36 39.94 -11.55
N THR A 24 11.80 39.71 -12.78
CA THR A 24 11.15 40.26 -13.98
C THR A 24 10.38 39.24 -14.80
N GLN A 25 10.61 37.95 -14.53
CA GLN A 25 9.99 36.84 -15.24
C GLN A 25 8.54 36.61 -14.76
N THR A 26 7.67 36.19 -15.69
CA THR A 26 6.34 35.68 -15.38
C THR A 26 6.43 34.16 -15.16
N TYR A 27 5.79 33.68 -14.11
CA TYR A 27 5.70 32.27 -13.74
C TYR A 27 4.27 31.79 -13.95
N GLU A 28 4.10 30.71 -14.66
CA GLU A 28 2.79 30.18 -15.03
C GLU A 28 2.29 29.20 -13.99
N VAL A 29 1.05 29.37 -13.54
CA VAL A 29 0.29 28.43 -12.73
C VAL A 29 -0.91 28.00 -13.54
N CYS A 30 -1.02 26.70 -13.81
CA CYS A 30 -2.17 26.13 -14.50
C CYS A 30 -3.09 25.46 -13.47
N THR A 31 -4.37 25.84 -13.45
CA THR A 31 -5.34 25.25 -12.53
C THR A 31 -6.70 25.09 -13.19
N ARG A 32 -7.53 24.24 -12.62
CA ARG A 32 -8.94 24.12 -12.96
C ARG A 32 -9.80 24.38 -11.71
N ASN A 33 -11.08 24.64 -11.91
CA ASN A 33 -11.99 24.92 -10.81
C ASN A 33 -12.10 23.70 -9.91
N LEU A 34 -11.50 23.78 -8.72
CA LEU A 34 -11.45 22.66 -7.75
C LEU A 34 -12.86 22.19 -7.36
N ARG A 35 -13.79 23.11 -7.17
CA ARG A 35 -15.17 22.75 -6.82
C ARG A 35 -15.84 21.91 -7.90
N ASP A 36 -15.67 22.26 -9.17
CA ASP A 36 -16.27 21.50 -10.28
C ASP A 36 -15.63 20.10 -10.39
N VAL A 37 -14.34 19.98 -10.03
CA VAL A 37 -13.65 18.67 -9.94
C VAL A 37 -14.26 17.81 -8.84
N LEU A 38 -14.44 18.36 -7.63
CA LEU A 38 -15.02 17.63 -6.49
C LEU A 38 -16.48 17.21 -6.77
N HIS A 39 -17.29 18.08 -7.40
CA HIS A 39 -18.66 17.74 -7.83
C HIS A 39 -18.64 16.56 -8.79
N HIS A 40 -17.79 16.63 -9.82
CA HIS A 40 -17.69 15.53 -10.79
C HIS A 40 -17.28 14.21 -10.14
N GLN A 41 -16.38 14.22 -9.14
CA GLN A 41 -15.99 13.02 -8.41
C GLN A 41 -17.17 12.45 -7.60
N LEU A 42 -17.94 13.28 -6.93
CA LEU A 42 -19.11 12.87 -6.13
C LEU A 42 -20.30 12.41 -7.01
N GLU A 43 -20.43 12.95 -8.22
CA GLU A 43 -21.46 12.56 -9.19
C GLU A 43 -21.11 11.26 -9.94
N THR A 44 -19.88 10.76 -9.82
CA THR A 44 -19.43 9.55 -10.51
C THR A 44 -20.18 8.32 -9.95
N SER A 45 -21.03 7.70 -10.76
CA SER A 45 -21.91 6.60 -10.36
C SER A 45 -21.16 5.39 -9.77
N SER A 46 -19.98 5.06 -10.29
CA SER A 46 -19.13 3.97 -9.79
C SER A 46 -18.49 4.26 -8.42
N LEU A 47 -18.58 5.48 -7.91
CA LEU A 47 -18.12 5.85 -6.57
C LEU A 47 -19.25 5.96 -5.55
N LYS A 48 -20.52 5.88 -5.97
CA LYS A 48 -21.70 6.14 -5.14
C LYS A 48 -21.72 5.32 -3.85
N ASP A 49 -21.38 4.04 -3.93
CA ASP A 49 -21.42 3.12 -2.79
C ASP A 49 -20.18 3.21 -1.88
N HIS A 50 -19.27 4.12 -2.21
CA HIS A 50 -17.98 4.34 -1.53
C HIS A 50 -17.89 5.76 -0.94
N VAL A 51 -19.01 6.42 -0.68
CA VAL A 51 -19.07 7.80 -0.15
C VAL A 51 -19.69 7.82 1.24
N ASP A 52 -18.90 8.22 2.21
CA ASP A 52 -19.36 8.47 3.59
C ASP A 52 -19.94 9.90 3.66
N MET A 53 -21.26 10.05 3.68
CA MET A 53 -21.92 11.37 3.63
C MET A 53 -21.84 12.16 4.94
N ILE A 54 -21.71 11.47 6.08
CA ILE A 54 -21.66 12.02 7.43
C ILE A 54 -20.50 11.43 8.22
N PRO A 55 -19.92 12.16 9.20
CA PRO A 55 -18.99 11.58 10.14
C PRO A 55 -19.64 10.44 10.95
N TYR A 56 -18.88 9.39 11.22
CA TYR A 56 -19.38 8.23 11.97
C TYR A 56 -18.35 7.71 12.97
N ARG A 57 -18.83 6.96 13.95
CA ARG A 57 -17.99 6.20 14.88
C ARG A 57 -18.25 4.72 14.67
N GLN A 58 -17.20 3.99 14.34
CA GLN A 58 -17.24 2.55 14.13
C GLN A 58 -16.72 1.82 15.36
N PHE A 59 -17.35 0.69 15.70
CA PHE A 59 -16.91 -0.20 16.77
C PHE A 59 -16.87 -1.63 16.22
N ASN A 60 -15.90 -2.42 16.67
CA ASN A 60 -15.84 -3.86 16.37
C ASN A 60 -16.75 -4.68 17.31
N HIS A 61 -16.79 -5.99 17.12
CA HIS A 61 -17.59 -6.90 17.94
C HIS A 61 -17.24 -6.82 19.44
N SER A 62 -15.98 -6.56 19.76
CA SER A 62 -15.49 -6.36 21.14
C SER A 62 -15.73 -4.93 21.68
N ARG A 63 -16.53 -4.12 21.00
CA ARG A 63 -16.83 -2.72 21.32
C ARG A 63 -15.61 -1.79 21.35
N HIS A 64 -14.48 -2.17 20.76
CA HIS A 64 -13.36 -1.27 20.58
C HIS A 64 -13.64 -0.29 19.44
N ARG A 65 -13.28 0.98 19.67
CA ARG A 65 -13.33 2.03 18.65
C ARG A 65 -12.42 1.66 17.48
N VAL A 66 -12.89 1.88 16.24
CA VAL A 66 -12.15 1.64 15.00
C VAL A 66 -12.04 2.93 14.19
N TRP A 67 -10.85 3.25 13.73
CA TRP A 67 -10.56 4.33 12.80
C TRP A 67 -10.25 3.72 11.43
N SER A 68 -10.99 4.15 10.42
CA SER A 68 -10.85 3.66 9.04
C SER A 68 -10.71 4.83 8.05
N ASN A 69 -11.80 5.27 7.43
CA ASN A 69 -11.81 6.38 6.50
C ASN A 69 -11.72 7.74 7.23
N LEU A 70 -11.44 8.82 6.50
CA LEU A 70 -11.35 10.18 7.07
C LEU A 70 -12.60 10.57 7.87
N MET A 71 -13.80 10.20 7.38
CA MET A 71 -15.06 10.49 8.05
C MET A 71 -15.26 9.73 9.36
N SER A 72 -14.44 8.72 9.65
CA SER A 72 -14.39 8.02 10.94
C SER A 72 -13.54 8.74 11.99
N GLY A 73 -12.72 9.71 11.59
CA GLY A 73 -11.77 10.43 12.45
C GLY A 73 -12.42 11.55 13.25
N ASP A 74 -11.82 11.87 14.41
CA ASP A 74 -12.35 12.90 15.32
C ASP A 74 -12.31 14.31 14.72
N TRP A 75 -11.41 14.56 13.76
CA TRP A 75 -11.36 15.84 13.04
C TRP A 75 -12.64 16.08 12.24
N ALA A 76 -13.13 15.08 11.51
CA ALA A 76 -14.36 15.20 10.72
C ALA A 76 -15.57 15.50 11.61
N TRP A 77 -15.66 14.85 12.78
CA TRP A 77 -16.67 15.14 13.80
C TRP A 77 -16.60 16.59 14.27
N LYS A 78 -15.41 17.06 14.69
CA LYS A 78 -15.21 18.43 15.15
C LYS A 78 -15.59 19.46 14.09
N GLN A 79 -15.27 19.20 12.82
CA GLN A 79 -15.66 20.10 11.72
C GLN A 79 -17.17 20.11 11.51
N ALA A 80 -17.83 18.95 11.57
CA ALA A 80 -19.29 18.86 11.46
C ALA A 80 -20.00 19.58 12.61
N ASP A 81 -19.50 19.46 13.85
CA ASP A 81 -20.03 20.19 15.02
C ASP A 81 -19.89 21.70 14.86
N LEU A 82 -18.74 22.18 14.38
CA LEU A 82 -18.53 23.61 14.10
C LEU A 82 -19.47 24.13 13.00
N ILE A 83 -19.74 23.33 11.98
CA ILE A 83 -20.68 23.67 10.90
C ILE A 83 -22.11 23.72 11.46
N ALA A 84 -22.49 22.72 12.25
CA ALA A 84 -23.82 22.59 12.83
C ALA A 84 -24.13 23.67 13.90
N ALA A 85 -23.10 24.27 14.51
CA ALA A 85 -23.27 25.37 15.47
C ALA A 85 -23.92 26.61 14.85
N ASN A 86 -23.86 26.79 13.53
CA ASN A 86 -24.58 27.82 12.82
C ASN A 86 -25.88 27.27 12.21
N PRO A 87 -27.06 27.70 12.67
CA PRO A 87 -28.37 27.25 12.14
C PRO A 87 -28.53 27.44 10.62
N ASP A 88 -27.91 28.44 10.02
CA ASP A 88 -27.97 28.70 8.58
C ASP A 88 -27.33 27.59 7.75
N ASN A 89 -26.48 26.76 8.38
CA ASN A 89 -25.82 25.64 7.75
C ASN A 89 -26.60 24.31 7.88
N HIS A 90 -27.73 24.32 8.58
CA HIS A 90 -28.52 23.09 8.73
C HIS A 90 -29.01 22.56 7.38
N GLY A 91 -28.82 21.26 7.14
CA GLY A 91 -29.11 20.61 5.86
C GLY A 91 -28.00 20.74 4.81
N CYS A 92 -26.88 21.39 5.13
CA CYS A 92 -25.70 21.40 4.29
C CYS A 92 -24.88 20.09 4.44
N ALA A 93 -24.40 19.57 3.32
CA ALA A 93 -23.44 18.46 3.35
C ALA A 93 -22.01 18.97 3.62
N PHE A 94 -21.28 18.30 4.49
CA PHE A 94 -19.86 18.57 4.71
C PHE A 94 -19.00 17.74 3.73
N VAL A 95 -18.15 18.41 2.95
CA VAL A 95 -17.20 17.76 2.03
C VAL A 95 -15.78 18.20 2.38
N PRO A 96 -15.06 17.40 3.19
CA PRO A 96 -13.64 17.64 3.40
C PRO A 96 -12.86 17.41 2.11
N VAL A 97 -11.83 18.21 1.88
CA VAL A 97 -10.96 18.12 0.72
C VAL A 97 -9.63 17.51 1.14
N VAL A 98 -9.37 16.28 0.74
CA VAL A 98 -8.03 15.70 0.81
C VAL A 98 -7.25 16.19 -0.39
N ALA A 99 -6.13 16.84 -0.15
CA ALA A 99 -5.27 17.35 -1.19
C ALA A 99 -3.84 16.82 -1.02
N GLY A 100 -3.02 17.00 -2.04
CA GLY A 100 -1.61 16.67 -1.96
C GLY A 100 -0.86 17.21 -3.16
N SER A 101 0.41 17.45 -2.97
CA SER A 101 1.32 17.82 -4.04
C SER A 101 2.65 17.12 -3.83
N ASP A 102 3.37 16.91 -4.92
CA ASP A 102 4.71 16.41 -4.90
C ASP A 102 5.41 16.78 -6.20
N LYS A 103 6.63 17.24 -6.08
CA LYS A 103 7.43 17.69 -7.21
C LYS A 103 8.07 16.50 -7.91
N THR A 104 7.75 16.28 -9.18
CA THR A 104 8.29 15.16 -9.97
C THR A 104 9.19 15.60 -11.12
N THR A 105 10.29 14.88 -11.29
CA THR A 105 11.23 15.05 -12.41
C THR A 105 10.86 14.08 -13.53
N VAL A 106 10.73 14.58 -14.76
CA VAL A 106 10.36 13.78 -15.93
C VAL A 106 11.52 13.55 -16.90
N SER A 107 12.58 14.36 -16.79
CA SER A 107 13.81 14.21 -17.59
C SER A 107 15.03 14.65 -16.78
N VAL A 108 16.06 13.81 -16.77
CA VAL A 108 17.34 14.06 -16.11
C VAL A 108 18.42 14.39 -17.12
N ALA A 109 18.51 13.67 -18.25
CA ALA A 109 19.57 13.77 -19.24
C ALA A 109 19.43 14.97 -20.20
N THR A 110 18.22 15.43 -20.47
CA THR A 110 17.90 16.47 -21.44
C THR A 110 17.34 17.74 -20.81
N GLY A 111 17.94 18.22 -19.69
CA GLY A 111 17.66 19.55 -19.17
C GLY A 111 16.80 19.64 -17.90
N HIS A 112 16.79 18.67 -17.03
CA HIS A 112 16.11 18.70 -15.71
C HIS A 112 14.71 19.34 -15.77
N GLN A 113 13.78 18.70 -16.47
CA GLN A 113 12.41 19.17 -16.52
C GLN A 113 11.63 18.62 -15.33
N GLU A 114 11.06 19.52 -14.55
CA GLU A 114 10.28 19.22 -13.35
C GLU A 114 8.88 19.80 -13.48
N TYR A 115 7.90 19.10 -12.86
CA TYR A 115 6.53 19.58 -12.69
C TYR A 115 6.13 19.45 -11.23
N HIS A 116 5.22 20.32 -10.78
CA HIS A 116 4.72 20.32 -9.42
C HIS A 116 3.18 20.24 -9.45
N PRO A 117 2.63 19.04 -9.70
CA PRO A 117 1.18 18.83 -9.72
C PRO A 117 0.59 18.91 -8.32
N VAL A 118 -0.64 19.42 -8.25
CA VAL A 118 -1.51 19.37 -7.05
C VAL A 118 -2.68 18.44 -7.38
N TYR A 119 -3.00 17.56 -6.45
CA TYR A 119 -4.09 16.60 -6.56
C TYR A 119 -5.16 16.89 -5.52
N ALA A 120 -6.41 16.51 -5.81
CA ALA A 120 -7.50 16.57 -4.84
C ALA A 120 -8.45 15.39 -4.95
N SER A 121 -9.10 15.10 -3.82
CA SER A 121 -10.11 14.08 -3.65
C SER A 121 -11.14 14.53 -2.61
N PRO A 122 -12.44 14.23 -2.75
CA PRO A 122 -13.38 14.35 -1.64
C PRO A 122 -12.95 13.42 -0.50
N GLY A 123 -12.88 13.98 0.72
CA GLY A 123 -12.55 13.21 1.92
C GLY A 123 -13.64 12.22 2.32
N ASN A 124 -14.83 12.39 1.77
CA ASN A 124 -15.96 11.46 1.92
C ASN A 124 -15.72 10.11 1.25
N LEU A 125 -14.80 10.02 0.26
CA LEU A 125 -14.48 8.75 -0.40
C LEU A 125 -13.74 7.81 0.56
N THR A 126 -14.13 6.54 0.55
CA THR A 126 -13.42 5.49 1.30
C THR A 126 -11.98 5.35 0.82
N GLY A 127 -11.08 4.91 1.69
CA GLY A 127 -9.66 4.73 1.38
C GLY A 127 -9.41 3.80 0.18
N PRO A 128 -10.01 2.60 0.12
CA PRO A 128 -9.89 1.71 -1.03
C PRO A 128 -10.35 2.35 -2.34
N ALA A 129 -11.51 3.01 -2.36
CA ALA A 129 -12.02 3.69 -3.56
C ALA A 129 -11.11 4.84 -4.01
N ARG A 130 -10.56 5.61 -3.08
CA ARG A 130 -9.61 6.69 -3.39
C ARG A 130 -8.34 6.16 -4.04
N ARG A 131 -7.84 5.01 -3.61
CA ARG A 131 -6.63 4.39 -4.17
C ARG A 131 -6.89 3.72 -5.52
N ALA A 132 -7.93 2.91 -5.60
CA ALA A 132 -8.17 2.04 -6.75
C ALA A 132 -8.88 2.74 -7.92
N HIS A 133 -9.83 3.65 -7.66
CA HIS A 133 -10.63 4.25 -8.71
C HIS A 133 -9.87 5.36 -9.46
N ARG A 134 -9.93 5.34 -10.81
CA ARG A 134 -9.25 6.33 -11.65
C ARG A 134 -9.60 7.78 -11.29
N ASN A 135 -10.87 8.05 -11.01
CA ASN A 135 -11.39 9.38 -10.66
C ASN A 135 -11.39 9.67 -9.16
N GLY A 136 -10.94 8.73 -8.31
CA GLY A 136 -10.86 8.92 -6.87
C GLY A 136 -9.94 10.07 -6.45
N VAL A 137 -8.86 10.30 -7.21
CA VAL A 137 -7.94 11.44 -7.05
C VAL A 137 -7.65 12.02 -8.42
N LEU A 138 -7.79 13.34 -8.56
CA LEU A 138 -7.59 14.04 -9.83
C LEU A 138 -6.55 15.17 -9.69
N PRO A 139 -5.73 15.44 -10.73
CA PRO A 139 -4.86 16.60 -10.75
C PRO A 139 -5.71 17.87 -10.91
N ILE A 140 -5.46 18.88 -10.08
CA ILE A 140 -6.21 20.15 -10.05
C ILE A 140 -5.37 21.35 -10.45
N ALA A 141 -4.05 21.26 -10.31
CA ALA A 141 -3.15 22.33 -10.70
C ALA A 141 -1.74 21.80 -11.05
N PHE A 142 -0.99 22.66 -11.72
CA PHE A 142 0.47 22.60 -11.84
C PHE A 142 1.02 23.93 -11.32
N LEU A 143 1.77 23.87 -10.21
CA LEU A 143 2.33 25.04 -9.56
C LEU A 143 3.55 25.57 -10.34
N ALA A 144 3.78 26.85 -10.20
CA ALA A 144 4.97 27.49 -10.78
C ALA A 144 6.25 27.02 -10.09
N ILE A 145 7.26 26.66 -10.88
CA ILE A 145 8.58 26.29 -10.40
C ILE A 145 9.58 27.37 -10.83
N PRO A 146 10.04 28.25 -9.94
CA PRO A 146 11.13 29.19 -10.25
C PRO A 146 12.41 28.41 -10.57
N LYS A 147 12.96 28.57 -11.79
CA LYS A 147 14.18 27.89 -12.22
C LYS A 147 15.36 28.29 -11.34
N LYS A 148 16.04 27.32 -10.75
CA LYS A 148 17.19 27.50 -9.85
C LYS A 148 18.37 28.10 -10.63
N SER A 149 18.61 29.40 -10.47
CA SER A 149 19.85 30.02 -10.90
C SER A 149 20.96 29.69 -9.89
N LYS A 150 22.08 29.11 -10.32
CA LYS A 150 23.22 28.81 -9.44
C LYS A 150 23.66 30.04 -8.62
N LYS A 151 23.57 31.26 -9.20
CA LYS A 151 23.98 32.53 -8.60
C LYS A 151 23.03 33.01 -7.48
N HIS A 152 21.77 32.64 -7.49
CA HIS A 152 20.76 33.16 -6.56
C HIS A 152 20.20 32.12 -5.60
N ARG A 153 20.50 30.82 -5.79
CA ARG A 153 19.89 29.70 -5.07
C ARG A 153 20.03 29.83 -3.53
N THR A 154 21.14 30.35 -3.07
CA THR A 154 21.46 30.50 -1.64
C THR A 154 21.04 31.86 -1.06
N LYS A 155 20.59 32.80 -1.88
CA LYS A 155 20.19 34.13 -1.42
C LYS A 155 18.86 34.10 -0.68
N PRO A 156 18.75 34.65 0.54
CA PRO A 156 17.53 34.65 1.35
C PRO A 156 16.31 35.24 0.59
N GLU A 157 16.51 36.33 -0.14
CA GLU A 157 15.42 36.99 -0.89
C GLU A 157 14.84 36.09 -1.97
N TYR A 158 15.68 35.30 -2.67
CA TYR A 158 15.21 34.35 -3.68
C TYR A 158 14.49 33.17 -3.04
N GLN A 159 14.99 32.66 -1.90
CA GLN A 159 14.32 31.59 -1.17
C GLN A 159 12.96 32.04 -0.63
N ARG A 160 12.88 33.25 -0.09
CA ARG A 160 11.64 33.88 0.35
C ARG A 160 10.64 34.00 -0.81
N PHE A 161 11.09 34.51 -1.95
CA PHE A 161 10.29 34.60 -3.17
C PHE A 161 9.73 33.24 -3.60
N CYS A 162 10.53 32.18 -3.62
CA CYS A 162 10.09 30.83 -4.01
C CYS A 162 8.97 30.33 -3.07
N ARG A 163 9.12 30.50 -1.76
CA ARG A 163 8.11 30.09 -0.77
C ARG A 163 6.84 30.92 -0.90
N GLN A 164 6.95 32.24 -1.04
CA GLN A 164 5.79 33.10 -1.23
C GLN A 164 5.03 32.77 -2.53
N MET A 165 5.75 32.44 -3.60
CA MET A 165 5.17 31.97 -4.87
C MET A 165 4.38 30.66 -4.66
N TYR A 166 4.92 29.72 -3.89
CA TYR A 166 4.25 28.46 -3.56
C TYR A 166 2.92 28.72 -2.84
N HIS A 167 2.91 29.51 -1.77
CA HIS A 167 1.69 29.82 -1.02
C HIS A 167 0.67 30.61 -1.84
N ALA A 168 1.12 31.59 -2.62
CA ALA A 168 0.24 32.36 -3.50
C ALA A 168 -0.39 31.47 -4.60
N SER A 169 0.36 30.50 -5.12
CA SER A 169 -0.14 29.53 -6.08
C SER A 169 -1.22 28.64 -5.46
N LEU A 170 -1.01 28.12 -4.24
CA LEU A 170 -2.02 27.36 -3.51
C LEU A 170 -3.26 28.19 -3.22
N ALA A 171 -3.11 29.43 -2.76
CA ALA A 171 -4.25 30.33 -2.51
C ALA A 171 -5.12 30.51 -3.76
N LEU A 172 -4.50 30.63 -4.95
CA LEU A 172 -5.18 30.68 -6.24
C LEU A 172 -5.94 29.38 -6.55
N VAL A 173 -5.32 28.22 -6.34
CA VAL A 173 -5.92 26.91 -6.59
C VAL A 173 -7.17 26.69 -5.74
N TYR A 174 -7.14 27.08 -4.47
CA TYR A 174 -8.24 26.90 -3.52
C TYR A 174 -9.27 28.04 -3.54
N GLN A 175 -9.06 29.07 -4.33
CA GLN A 175 -9.95 30.23 -4.39
C GLN A 175 -11.41 29.86 -4.70
N SER A 176 -11.63 28.83 -5.52
CA SER A 176 -12.97 28.37 -5.90
C SER A 176 -13.79 27.74 -4.76
N LEU A 177 -13.15 27.39 -3.65
CA LEU A 177 -13.81 26.85 -2.45
C LEU A 177 -14.28 27.93 -1.47
N LYS A 178 -13.93 29.20 -1.69
CA LYS A 178 -14.40 30.29 -0.83
C LYS A 178 -15.94 30.32 -0.77
N PRO A 179 -16.53 30.66 0.40
CA PRO A 179 -17.96 30.50 0.64
C PRO A 179 -18.81 31.31 -0.34
N HIS A 180 -19.87 30.68 -0.84
CA HIS A 180 -21.02 31.23 -1.49
C HIS A 180 -22.24 30.53 -0.91
N LEU A 181 -23.42 31.10 -0.94
CA LEU A 181 -24.70 30.54 -0.48
C LEU A 181 -24.91 29.13 -1.12
N ARG A 182 -24.82 28.03 -0.34
CA ARG A 182 -24.87 26.66 -0.87
C ARG A 182 -25.29 25.61 0.15
N ARG A 183 -25.76 24.46 -0.38
CA ARG A 183 -26.07 23.24 0.37
C ARG A 183 -24.84 22.36 0.65
N VAL A 184 -23.62 22.77 0.28
CA VAL A 184 -22.37 22.02 0.48
C VAL A 184 -21.32 22.96 1.06
N ILE A 185 -20.73 22.54 2.17
CA ILE A 185 -19.64 23.23 2.84
C ILE A 185 -18.35 22.43 2.64
N TYR A 186 -17.36 23.10 2.03
CA TYR A 186 -16.03 22.50 1.82
C TYR A 186 -15.11 22.90 2.97
N GLY A 187 -14.41 21.90 3.55
CA GLY A 187 -13.33 22.11 4.51
C GLY A 187 -12.02 21.58 3.97
N ILE A 188 -10.93 22.33 4.11
CA ILE A 188 -9.61 21.79 3.77
C ILE A 188 -9.26 20.75 4.83
N GLY A 189 -9.14 19.50 4.41
CA GLY A 189 -8.75 18.36 5.21
C GLY A 189 -7.25 18.10 5.17
N PRO A 190 -6.82 16.83 5.31
CA PRO A 190 -5.41 16.45 5.23
C PRO A 190 -4.77 16.84 3.89
N TYR A 191 -3.53 17.33 3.96
CA TYR A 191 -2.71 17.65 2.79
C TYR A 191 -1.51 16.71 2.72
N ILE A 192 -1.39 15.93 1.67
CA ILE A 192 -0.35 14.92 1.46
C ILE A 192 0.87 15.58 0.82
N ALA A 193 2.00 15.62 1.52
CA ALA A 193 3.25 16.22 1.06
C ALA A 193 4.47 15.52 1.68
N ASP A 194 5.61 15.53 1.01
CA ASP A 194 6.89 15.08 1.58
C ASP A 194 7.41 16.03 2.67
N TYR A 195 8.42 15.64 3.45
CA TYR A 195 8.94 16.48 4.54
C TYR A 195 9.43 17.86 4.07
N PRO A 196 10.23 18.02 3.00
CA PRO A 196 10.61 19.34 2.48
C PRO A 196 9.41 20.23 2.12
N GLU A 197 8.37 19.67 1.53
CA GLU A 197 7.18 20.41 1.17
C GLU A 197 6.30 20.73 2.40
N GLN A 198 6.25 19.85 3.40
CA GLN A 198 5.60 20.12 4.68
C GLN A 198 6.22 21.33 5.40
N VAL A 199 7.56 21.38 5.44
CA VAL A 199 8.33 22.50 5.98
C VAL A 199 7.96 23.81 5.26
N TRP A 200 7.78 23.76 3.94
CA TRP A 200 7.32 24.93 3.19
C TRP A 200 5.88 25.29 3.51
N LEU A 201 5.00 24.30 3.51
CA LEU A 201 3.56 24.46 3.74
C LEU A 201 3.26 25.06 5.13
N THR A 202 3.99 24.62 6.17
CA THR A 202 3.81 25.05 7.56
C THR A 202 4.64 26.27 7.92
N THR A 203 5.49 26.79 7.01
CA THR A 203 6.42 27.90 7.26
C THR A 203 7.38 27.65 8.42
N ILE A 204 7.83 26.42 8.57
CA ILE A 204 8.79 26.01 9.59
C ILE A 204 10.21 26.00 8.99
N MET A 205 11.22 26.09 9.84
CA MET A 205 12.62 25.97 9.45
C MET A 205 12.95 24.51 9.12
N GLN A 206 13.88 24.31 8.19
CA GLN A 206 14.38 22.98 7.87
C GLN A 206 15.02 22.34 9.12
N ASN A 207 14.91 21.02 9.25
CA ASN A 207 15.32 20.19 10.40
C ASN A 207 14.43 20.32 11.65
N TRP A 208 13.45 21.20 11.67
CA TRP A 208 12.44 21.25 12.72
C TRP A 208 11.25 20.34 12.42
N CYS A 209 10.56 19.90 13.48
CA CYS A 209 9.29 19.18 13.29
C CYS A 209 8.19 20.16 12.88
N PRO A 210 7.47 19.91 11.76
CA PRO A 210 6.35 20.76 11.35
C PRO A 210 5.12 20.61 12.26
N LYS A 211 5.05 19.59 13.13
CA LYS A 211 3.90 19.30 13.99
C LYS A 211 4.05 19.74 15.44
N CYS A 212 5.26 19.72 15.97
CA CYS A 212 5.54 20.08 17.37
C CYS A 212 6.73 21.03 17.48
N ASP A 213 6.98 21.53 18.69
CA ASP A 213 8.06 22.46 19.00
C ASP A 213 9.36 21.80 19.41
N ALA A 214 9.54 20.48 19.15
CA ALA A 214 10.79 19.79 19.41
C ALA A 214 11.96 20.47 18.69
N HIS A 215 13.03 20.74 19.44
CA HIS A 215 14.23 21.38 18.91
C HIS A 215 15.03 20.39 18.04
N PRO A 216 15.66 20.83 16.94
CA PRO A 216 16.38 19.94 16.02
C PRO A 216 17.47 19.08 16.69
N ASN A 217 18.09 19.56 17.76
CA ASN A 217 19.14 18.83 18.49
C ASN A 217 18.57 17.84 19.53
N HIS A 218 17.26 17.79 19.72
CA HIS A 218 16.56 17.01 20.74
C HIS A 218 15.24 16.44 20.22
N LEU A 219 15.24 15.93 19.00
CA LEU A 219 14.05 15.34 18.36
C LEU A 219 13.72 13.94 18.93
N ASP A 220 14.64 13.31 19.62
CA ASP A 220 14.55 12.04 20.30
C ASP A 220 13.96 12.15 21.73
N VAL A 221 13.81 13.36 22.27
CA VAL A 221 13.33 13.60 23.63
C VAL A 221 11.81 13.71 23.67
N GLU A 222 11.19 13.08 24.66
CA GLU A 222 9.75 13.17 24.93
C GLU A 222 9.35 14.54 25.49
N GLY A 223 8.06 14.91 25.32
CA GLY A 223 7.46 16.09 25.95
C GLY A 223 7.29 17.31 25.04
N ALA A 224 7.63 17.22 23.77
CA ALA A 224 7.40 18.31 22.82
C ALA A 224 5.91 18.61 22.64
N ARG A 225 5.56 19.90 22.64
CA ARG A 225 4.17 20.37 22.54
C ARG A 225 3.78 20.61 21.08
N LEU A 226 2.56 20.26 20.73
CA LEU A 226 2.05 20.44 19.38
C LEU A 226 2.02 21.94 18.99
N ARG A 227 2.35 22.20 17.74
CA ARG A 227 2.13 23.50 17.11
C ARG A 227 0.64 23.70 16.86
N THR A 228 0.11 24.80 17.31
CA THR A 228 -1.25 25.22 16.99
C THR A 228 -1.20 26.62 16.38
N ARG A 229 -2.21 26.94 15.57
CA ARG A 229 -2.31 28.26 14.95
C ARG A 229 -2.25 29.38 15.99
N THR A 230 -3.03 29.29 17.05
CA THR A 230 -3.07 30.28 18.14
C THR A 230 -1.69 30.44 18.79
N LYS A 231 -1.00 29.33 19.11
CA LYS A 231 0.35 29.37 19.68
C LYS A 231 1.35 30.05 18.72
N THR A 232 1.32 29.67 17.44
CA THR A 232 2.20 30.24 16.42
C THR A 232 1.94 31.74 16.23
N GLU A 233 0.68 32.15 16.15
CA GLU A 233 0.30 33.57 16.06
C GLU A 233 0.74 34.36 17.30
N THR A 234 0.59 33.78 18.51
CA THR A 234 1.09 34.39 19.75
C THR A 234 2.60 34.56 19.74
N LEU A 235 3.33 33.51 19.32
CA LEU A 235 4.80 33.58 19.21
C LEU A 235 5.25 34.69 18.24
N ILE A 236 4.60 34.79 17.06
CA ILE A 236 4.90 35.82 16.07
C ILE A 236 4.62 37.27 16.62
N GLN A 237 3.65 37.40 17.49
CA GLN A 237 3.33 38.69 18.13
C GLN A 237 4.29 39.04 19.27
N CYS A 238 4.83 38.08 19.97
CA CYS A 238 5.61 38.26 21.20
C CYS A 238 7.13 38.31 20.99
N PHE A 239 7.64 37.73 19.92
CA PHE A 239 9.08 37.52 19.74
C PHE A 239 9.60 38.08 18.41
N ASP A 240 10.87 38.51 18.43
CA ASP A 240 11.59 38.92 17.23
C ASP A 240 11.87 37.76 16.26
N PRO A 241 12.01 38.05 14.94
CA PRO A 241 12.25 37.01 13.94
C PRO A 241 13.45 36.10 14.24
N GLY A 242 14.51 36.57 14.87
CA GLY A 242 15.69 35.78 15.25
C GLY A 242 15.31 34.69 16.27
N ILE A 243 14.65 35.08 17.36
CA ILE A 243 14.17 34.15 18.41
C ILE A 243 13.17 33.15 17.83
N LEU A 244 12.28 33.61 16.95
CA LEU A 244 11.32 32.72 16.27
C LEU A 244 12.01 31.66 15.43
N TRP A 245 13.12 31.98 14.79
CA TRP A 245 13.87 31.06 13.93
C TRP A 245 14.70 30.10 14.75
N ASP A 246 15.46 30.59 15.73
CA ASP A 246 16.45 29.83 16.47
C ASP A 246 15.82 28.96 17.59
N ASP A 247 14.83 29.49 18.32
CA ASP A 247 14.26 28.83 19.50
C ASP A 247 12.94 28.08 19.18
N TYR A 248 12.22 28.49 18.14
CA TYR A 248 10.90 27.92 17.80
C TYR A 248 10.81 27.37 16.37
N GLY A 249 11.80 27.62 15.53
CA GLY A 249 11.83 27.18 14.15
C GLY A 249 10.70 27.77 13.28
N VAL A 250 10.16 28.93 13.65
CA VAL A 250 9.02 29.56 12.96
C VAL A 250 9.50 30.66 12.03
N ARG A 251 9.02 30.66 10.80
CA ARG A 251 9.27 31.71 9.81
C ARG A 251 8.12 32.71 9.78
N SER A 252 8.35 33.89 10.35
CA SER A 252 7.38 35.00 10.36
C SER A 252 7.38 35.83 9.07
N ASP A 253 8.34 35.59 8.17
CA ASP A 253 8.53 36.36 6.92
C ASP A 253 7.68 35.85 5.73
N ILE A 254 6.83 34.84 5.94
CA ILE A 254 5.98 34.22 4.93
C ILE A 254 4.57 34.04 5.50
N VAL A 255 3.55 34.28 4.67
CA VAL A 255 2.16 34.02 5.01
C VAL A 255 1.82 32.58 4.68
N PRO A 256 1.55 31.70 5.68
CA PRO A 256 1.28 30.29 5.45
C PRO A 256 -0.09 30.05 4.84
N PHE A 257 -0.20 28.94 4.12
CA PHE A 257 -1.47 28.46 3.58
C PHE A 257 -2.21 27.54 4.57
N THR A 258 -1.53 26.60 5.22
CA THR A 258 -2.06 25.69 6.29
C THR A 258 -0.95 25.15 7.19
N ASN A 259 -1.30 24.50 8.32
CA ASN A 259 -0.37 24.15 9.39
C ASN A 259 -0.27 22.68 9.80
N ASP A 260 -0.72 21.66 9.03
CA ASP A 260 -0.64 20.27 9.52
C ASP A 260 -0.25 19.27 8.45
N PHE A 261 0.82 18.39 8.70
CA PHE A 261 0.99 17.12 7.94
C PHE A 261 2.29 16.30 8.21
N PRO A 262 2.33 14.94 8.01
CA PRO A 262 3.50 14.04 8.17
C PRO A 262 4.02 13.35 6.90
N ARG A 263 5.32 12.92 6.94
CA ARG A 263 6.02 11.82 6.17
C ARG A 263 7.55 11.78 6.42
N ASP A 264 8.36 10.79 6.13
CA ASP A 264 8.65 9.66 5.27
C ASP A 264 9.92 8.88 5.69
N PHE A 265 10.15 7.63 5.17
CA PHE A 265 11.02 6.61 5.80
C PHE A 265 12.35 6.22 5.09
N LYS A 266 12.46 6.22 3.78
CA LYS A 266 13.36 5.36 2.97
C LYS A 266 14.89 5.47 3.20
N ASP A 267 15.44 6.62 3.56
CA ASP A 267 16.84 6.94 3.28
C ASP A 267 17.86 6.60 4.39
N HIS A 268 17.43 6.05 5.54
CA HIS A 268 18.33 5.88 6.67
C HIS A 268 18.61 4.40 7.04
N LEU A 269 17.63 3.56 7.31
CA LEU A 269 17.89 2.24 7.87
C LEU A 269 18.67 1.30 6.94
N VAL A 270 18.35 1.27 5.66
CA VAL A 270 19.10 0.43 4.71
C VAL A 270 20.54 0.92 4.55
N SER A 271 20.77 2.24 4.49
CA SER A 271 22.14 2.76 4.42
C SER A 271 22.93 2.47 5.70
N TRP A 272 22.31 2.57 6.87
CA TRP A 272 22.99 2.25 8.14
C TRP A 272 23.39 0.78 8.25
N VAL A 273 22.56 -0.14 7.76
CA VAL A 273 22.95 -1.56 7.71
C VAL A 273 24.13 -1.75 6.75
N ASN A 274 24.11 -1.15 5.57
CA ASN A 274 25.24 -1.22 4.64
C ASN A 274 26.52 -0.64 5.25
N ASP A 275 26.43 0.53 5.93
CA ASP A 275 27.56 1.15 6.62
C ASP A 275 28.09 0.23 7.73
N TYR A 276 27.22 -0.43 8.49
CA TYR A 276 27.62 -1.43 9.49
C TYR A 276 28.37 -2.61 8.86
N LEU A 277 27.88 -3.17 7.77
CA LEU A 277 28.54 -4.27 7.06
C LEU A 277 29.93 -3.86 6.56
N HIS A 278 30.07 -2.65 6.02
CA HIS A 278 31.38 -2.10 5.61
C HIS A 278 32.34 -1.91 6.78
N LEU A 279 31.87 -1.41 7.93
CA LEU A 279 32.67 -1.21 9.13
C LEU A 279 33.16 -2.53 9.74
N THR A 280 32.30 -3.57 9.72
CA THR A 280 32.57 -4.84 10.42
C THR A 280 33.35 -5.82 9.54
N HIS A 281 33.05 -5.91 8.27
CA HIS A 281 33.60 -6.92 7.36
C HIS A 281 34.62 -6.38 6.34
N GLY A 282 34.81 -5.03 6.29
CA GLY A 282 35.64 -4.38 5.30
C GLY A 282 34.98 -4.30 3.93
N GLU A 283 35.47 -3.41 3.06
CA GLU A 283 34.80 -3.04 1.81
C GLU A 283 34.52 -4.21 0.87
N LYS A 284 35.48 -5.12 0.70
CA LYS A 284 35.33 -6.24 -0.25
C LYS A 284 34.30 -7.27 0.21
N HIS A 285 34.38 -7.71 1.47
CA HIS A 285 33.49 -8.74 1.99
C HIS A 285 32.08 -8.19 2.26
N ALA A 286 31.95 -6.93 2.65
CA ALA A 286 30.65 -6.25 2.74
C ALA A 286 29.95 -6.19 1.37
N LEU A 287 30.67 -5.89 0.29
CA LEU A 287 30.11 -5.91 -1.06
C LEU A 287 29.67 -7.32 -1.49
N GLU A 288 30.37 -8.37 -1.10
CA GLU A 288 29.98 -9.76 -1.33
C GLU A 288 28.65 -10.07 -0.60
N ILE A 289 28.54 -9.70 0.69
CA ILE A 289 27.30 -9.87 1.48
C ILE A 289 26.16 -9.07 0.88
N ILE A 290 26.36 -7.81 0.52
CA ILE A 290 25.35 -6.95 -0.11
C ILE A 290 24.91 -7.54 -1.45
N GLN A 291 25.82 -8.08 -2.26
CA GLN A 291 25.49 -8.76 -3.49
C GLN A 291 24.67 -10.03 -3.27
N ASP A 292 24.96 -10.80 -2.22
CA ASP A 292 24.17 -11.98 -1.87
C ASP A 292 22.76 -11.57 -1.38
N ILE A 293 22.64 -10.49 -0.61
CA ILE A 293 21.35 -9.89 -0.25
C ILE A 293 20.61 -9.43 -1.51
N ASP A 294 21.28 -8.77 -2.46
CA ASP A 294 20.72 -8.34 -3.72
C ASP A 294 20.32 -9.49 -4.64
N ARG A 295 21.06 -10.62 -4.62
CA ARG A 295 20.67 -11.84 -5.34
C ARG A 295 19.40 -12.47 -4.77
N SER A 296 19.12 -12.29 -3.49
CA SER A 296 17.86 -12.74 -2.88
C SER A 296 16.67 -11.86 -3.28
N GLN A 297 16.91 -10.72 -3.96
CA GLN A 297 15.93 -9.73 -4.37
C GLN A 297 15.58 -9.86 -5.86
N TRP A 298 14.49 -10.50 -6.15
CA TRP A 298 14.13 -10.95 -7.52
C TRP A 298 13.37 -9.96 -8.39
N THR A 299 13.00 -8.78 -7.93
CA THR A 299 12.29 -7.80 -8.76
C THR A 299 12.83 -6.39 -8.51
N GLY A 300 13.35 -5.78 -9.56
CA GLY A 300 14.04 -4.50 -9.55
C GLY A 300 13.26 -3.32 -8.97
N ASP A 301 13.98 -2.23 -8.77
CA ASP A 301 13.59 -0.81 -8.55
C ASP A 301 12.53 -0.46 -7.49
N ASP A 302 11.83 -1.40 -6.85
CA ASP A 302 10.84 -1.08 -5.83
C ASP A 302 11.37 -1.35 -4.42
N SER A 303 11.66 -0.26 -3.71
CA SER A 303 12.03 -0.33 -2.28
C SER A 303 11.01 -1.03 -1.39
N LYS A 304 9.77 -1.19 -1.88
CA LYS A 304 8.74 -1.98 -1.20
C LYS A 304 8.97 -3.48 -1.36
N ALA A 305 9.53 -3.91 -2.50
CA ALA A 305 9.91 -5.30 -2.69
C ALA A 305 11.07 -5.68 -1.76
N LEU A 306 12.06 -4.79 -1.61
CA LEU A 306 13.16 -4.96 -0.68
C LEU A 306 12.67 -5.13 0.78
N MET A 307 11.75 -4.28 1.25
CA MET A 307 11.20 -4.38 2.60
C MET A 307 10.61 -5.76 2.91
N LYS A 308 10.05 -6.47 1.91
CA LYS A 308 9.38 -7.75 2.12
C LYS A 308 10.34 -8.87 2.54
N ILE A 309 11.58 -8.85 2.09
CA ILE A 309 12.54 -9.95 2.29
C ILE A 309 13.78 -9.52 3.09
N TYR A 310 14.00 -8.22 3.22
CA TYR A 310 15.24 -7.65 3.75
C TYR A 310 15.58 -8.17 5.15
N LEU A 311 14.61 -8.22 6.06
CA LEU A 311 14.81 -8.66 7.43
C LEU A 311 15.36 -10.10 7.51
N ALA A 312 14.76 -11.01 6.73
CA ALA A 312 15.21 -12.40 6.69
C ALA A 312 16.61 -12.55 6.06
N ALA A 313 16.90 -11.75 5.02
CA ALA A 313 18.18 -11.79 4.33
C ALA A 313 19.36 -11.29 5.18
N VAL A 314 19.12 -10.32 6.07
CA VAL A 314 20.19 -9.72 6.90
C VAL A 314 20.30 -10.35 8.29
N ALA A 315 19.32 -11.14 8.75
CA ALA A 315 19.25 -11.65 10.12
C ALA A 315 20.48 -12.44 10.56
N GLY A 316 21.13 -13.19 9.63
CA GLY A 316 22.35 -13.94 9.91
C GLY A 316 23.63 -13.10 10.02
N TYR A 317 23.62 -11.87 9.51
CA TYR A 317 24.82 -11.01 9.43
C TYR A 317 24.84 -9.87 10.45
N LEU A 318 23.72 -9.60 11.11
CA LEU A 318 23.57 -8.46 12.01
C LEU A 318 23.51 -8.88 13.47
N PRO A 319 23.93 -8.00 14.40
CA PRO A 319 23.70 -8.18 15.83
C PRO A 319 22.19 -8.31 16.12
N SER A 320 21.83 -9.11 17.13
CA SER A 320 20.45 -9.36 17.55
C SER A 320 19.63 -8.06 17.75
N ASP A 321 20.18 -7.05 18.41
CA ASP A 321 19.47 -5.79 18.66
C ASP A 321 19.27 -4.96 17.40
N MET A 322 20.14 -5.09 16.41
CA MET A 322 19.93 -4.45 15.09
C MET A 322 18.80 -5.13 14.31
N VAL A 323 18.74 -6.48 14.36
CA VAL A 323 17.63 -7.26 13.77
C VAL A 323 16.31 -6.90 14.44
N LYS A 324 16.28 -6.80 15.79
CA LYS A 324 15.09 -6.38 16.56
C LYS A 324 14.66 -4.95 16.25
N ALA A 325 15.59 -4.02 16.01
CA ALA A 325 15.25 -2.66 15.60
C ALA A 325 14.57 -2.66 14.22
N LEU A 326 15.10 -3.40 13.26
CA LEU A 326 14.53 -3.55 11.93
C LEU A 326 13.14 -4.20 12.00
N SER A 327 13.01 -5.30 12.75
CA SER A 327 11.73 -6.01 12.96
C SER A 327 10.67 -5.09 13.56
N ALA A 328 10.99 -4.37 14.65
CA ALA A 328 10.07 -3.45 15.31
C ALA A 328 9.64 -2.31 14.37
N PHE A 329 10.55 -1.80 13.55
CA PHE A 329 10.22 -0.79 12.56
C PHE A 329 9.31 -1.33 11.44
N MET A 330 9.55 -2.55 10.96
CA MET A 330 8.69 -3.20 9.97
C MET A 330 7.28 -3.41 10.52
N ASP A 331 7.15 -3.93 11.75
CA ASP A 331 5.87 -4.06 12.44
C ASP A 331 5.12 -2.73 12.52
N PHE A 332 5.80 -1.66 12.93
CA PHE A 332 5.22 -0.32 12.96
C PHE A 332 4.69 0.08 11.57
N CYS A 333 5.48 -0.09 10.51
CA CYS A 333 5.10 0.27 9.15
C CYS A 333 3.86 -0.49 8.67
N TYR A 334 3.77 -1.79 8.96
CA TYR A 334 2.63 -2.61 8.54
C TYR A 334 1.38 -2.34 9.37
N LEU A 335 1.52 -2.14 10.69
CA LEU A 335 0.41 -1.78 11.58
C LEU A 335 -0.25 -0.44 11.20
N VAL A 336 0.53 0.61 10.93
CA VAL A 336 -0.02 1.93 10.59
C VAL A 336 -0.66 1.97 9.19
N ARG A 337 -0.35 0.99 8.32
CA ARG A 337 -0.94 0.88 6.98
C ARG A 337 -2.22 0.06 6.93
N ARG A 338 -2.68 -0.51 8.03
CA ARG A 338 -3.99 -1.19 8.08
C ARG A 338 -5.11 -0.23 7.70
N ASN A 339 -6.06 -0.71 6.91
CA ASN A 339 -7.20 0.10 6.46
C ASN A 339 -8.18 0.42 7.58
N ALA A 340 -8.22 -0.40 8.63
CA ALA A 340 -9.02 -0.21 9.83
C ALA A 340 -8.14 -0.48 11.06
N ILE A 341 -8.06 0.49 11.96
CA ILE A 341 -7.19 0.45 13.15
C ILE A 341 -8.09 0.55 14.38
N ALA A 342 -8.15 -0.52 15.17
CA ALA A 342 -8.90 -0.57 16.42
C ALA A 342 -8.06 -0.08 17.62
N THR A 343 -8.70 0.25 18.74
CA THR A 343 -8.00 0.70 19.95
C THR A 343 -6.85 -0.22 20.37
N PRO A 344 -6.96 -1.57 20.39
CA PRO A 344 -5.82 -2.44 20.70
C PRO A 344 -4.67 -2.33 19.70
N ASN A 345 -4.98 -2.04 18.43
CA ASN A 345 -3.95 -1.84 17.42
C ASN A 345 -3.13 -0.55 17.66
N LEU A 346 -3.74 0.51 18.25
CA LEU A 346 -2.99 1.71 18.65
C LEU A 346 -1.95 1.40 19.72
N THR A 347 -2.29 0.53 20.68
CA THR A 347 -1.33 0.05 21.69
C THR A 347 -0.19 -0.71 21.03
N ARG A 348 -0.50 -1.63 20.11
CA ARG A 348 0.53 -2.38 19.36
C ARG A 348 1.44 -1.48 18.50
N ILE A 349 0.87 -0.42 17.90
CA ILE A 349 1.65 0.60 17.17
C ILE A 349 2.62 1.30 18.13
N GLN A 350 2.17 1.67 19.34
CA GLN A 350 3.05 2.29 20.34
C GLN A 350 4.14 1.31 20.80
N GLU A 351 3.79 0.08 21.11
CA GLU A 351 4.73 -0.97 21.52
C GLU A 351 5.79 -1.24 20.44
N ALA A 352 5.40 -1.26 19.16
CA ALA A 352 6.36 -1.40 18.06
C ALA A 352 7.30 -0.20 17.97
N LEU A 353 6.79 1.01 18.15
CA LEU A 353 7.59 2.24 18.18
C LEU A 353 8.54 2.25 19.38
N ASP A 354 8.08 1.86 20.57
CA ASP A 354 8.88 1.80 21.79
C ASP A 354 10.00 0.77 21.66
N ARG A 355 9.71 -0.40 21.09
CA ARG A 355 10.73 -1.42 20.76
C ARG A 355 11.76 -0.88 19.77
N PHE A 356 11.32 -0.17 18.73
CA PHE A 356 12.21 0.45 17.77
C PHE A 356 13.13 1.47 18.45
N HIS A 357 12.60 2.37 19.27
CA HIS A 357 13.39 3.35 20.03
C HIS A 357 14.31 2.71 21.08
N LYS A 358 13.95 1.56 21.62
CA LYS A 358 14.83 0.82 22.54
C LYS A 358 16.06 0.26 21.83
N TYR A 359 15.88 -0.33 20.64
CA TYR A 359 16.94 -1.07 19.96
C TYR A 359 17.73 -0.23 18.94
N TRP A 360 17.23 0.88 18.47
CA TRP A 360 17.94 1.70 17.46
C TRP A 360 19.25 2.31 17.96
N VAL A 361 19.47 2.37 19.28
CA VAL A 361 20.71 2.86 19.89
C VAL A 361 21.92 2.06 19.42
N ILE A 362 21.75 0.80 19.03
CA ILE A 362 22.78 -0.06 18.47
C ILE A 362 23.52 0.58 17.28
N PHE A 363 22.85 1.41 16.47
CA PHE A 363 23.46 2.09 15.33
C PHE A 363 24.48 3.16 15.77
N ILE A 364 24.27 3.77 16.94
CA ILE A 364 25.27 4.67 17.56
C ILE A 364 26.41 3.86 18.17
N GLU A 365 26.09 2.80 18.91
CA GLU A 365 27.07 1.94 19.59
C GLU A 365 28.03 1.27 18.62
N CYS A 366 27.54 0.88 17.44
CA CYS A 366 28.35 0.34 16.35
C CYS A 366 29.08 1.42 15.53
N GLY A 367 28.92 2.71 15.84
CA GLY A 367 29.59 3.82 15.15
C GLY A 367 29.07 4.12 13.74
N VAL A 368 27.89 3.61 13.39
CA VAL A 368 27.24 3.83 12.08
C VAL A 368 26.69 5.25 11.96
N CYS A 369 26.14 5.79 13.03
CA CYS A 369 25.66 7.17 13.08
C CYS A 369 26.12 7.88 14.36
N VAL A 370 26.15 9.21 14.31
CA VAL A 370 26.59 10.05 15.44
C VAL A 370 25.45 10.32 16.40
N ASP A 371 24.24 10.52 15.84
CA ASP A 371 23.01 10.76 16.60
C ASP A 371 21.78 10.24 15.81
N ILE A 372 20.68 10.16 16.50
CA ILE A 372 19.37 9.71 15.97
C ILE A 372 18.33 10.82 15.96
N SER A 373 18.75 12.07 16.14
CA SER A 373 17.89 13.27 16.14
C SER A 373 17.46 13.64 14.72
N LEU A 374 16.61 12.82 14.10
CA LEU A 374 16.18 12.96 12.71
C LEU A 374 14.70 13.38 12.64
N PRO A 375 14.34 14.48 11.94
CA PRO A 375 12.96 14.95 11.84
C PRO A 375 11.98 13.92 11.30
N ARG A 376 12.43 13.07 10.37
CA ARG A 376 11.61 11.99 9.80
C ARG A 376 11.32 10.90 10.82
N GLN A 377 12.33 10.48 11.59
CA GLN A 377 12.16 9.49 12.66
C GLN A 377 11.28 10.04 13.78
N HIS A 378 11.52 11.27 14.20
CA HIS A 378 10.66 11.95 15.16
C HIS A 378 9.19 12.02 14.71
N SER A 379 8.91 12.12 13.42
CA SER A 379 7.53 12.19 12.92
C SER A 379 6.69 10.95 13.25
N LEU A 380 7.32 9.81 13.57
CA LEU A 380 6.64 8.55 13.91
C LEU A 380 5.83 8.68 15.21
N VAL A 381 6.28 9.47 16.19
CA VAL A 381 5.56 9.67 17.46
C VAL A 381 4.18 10.36 17.29
N HIS A 382 3.96 11.00 16.15
CA HIS A 382 2.69 11.67 15.86
C HIS A 382 1.63 10.79 15.19
N TYR A 383 1.95 9.54 14.81
CA TYR A 383 1.04 8.70 14.04
C TYR A 383 -0.23 8.34 14.79
N ILE A 384 -0.15 7.91 16.05
CA ILE A 384 -1.32 7.52 16.85
C ILE A 384 -2.34 8.66 16.91
N ARG A 385 -1.88 9.86 17.24
CA ARG A 385 -2.75 11.04 17.26
C ARG A 385 -3.34 11.34 15.88
N SER A 386 -2.54 11.24 14.83
CA SER A 386 -3.02 11.49 13.47
C SER A 386 -4.08 10.47 13.04
N ILE A 387 -3.93 9.19 13.44
CA ILE A 387 -4.93 8.14 13.22
C ILE A 387 -6.24 8.48 13.91
N CYS A 388 -6.20 8.88 15.19
CA CYS A 388 -7.41 9.30 15.91
C CYS A 388 -8.10 10.50 15.23
N LEU A 389 -7.34 11.46 14.72
CA LEU A 389 -7.89 12.65 14.09
C LEU A 389 -8.43 12.39 12.69
N PHE A 390 -7.72 11.66 11.86
CA PHE A 390 -7.94 11.61 10.41
C PHE A 390 -8.31 10.23 9.87
N GLY A 391 -8.41 9.22 10.73
CA GLY A 391 -8.61 7.84 10.31
C GLY A 391 -7.31 7.15 9.89
N SER A 392 -7.41 6.00 9.24
CA SER A 392 -6.27 5.21 8.80
C SER A 392 -5.37 5.97 7.82
N PRO A 393 -4.03 6.00 8.04
CA PRO A 393 -3.08 6.63 7.14
C PRO A 393 -3.07 6.03 5.73
N ASN A 394 -3.48 4.76 5.58
CA ASN A 394 -3.50 4.07 4.29
C ASN A 394 -4.35 4.81 3.22
N GLY A 395 -5.45 5.45 3.63
CA GLY A 395 -6.27 6.30 2.76
C GLY A 395 -5.69 7.69 2.48
N LEU A 396 -4.58 8.08 3.13
CA LEU A 396 -3.99 9.43 3.12
C LEU A 396 -2.48 9.42 2.82
N CYS A 397 -1.94 8.30 2.32
CA CYS A 397 -0.50 8.14 2.06
C CYS A 397 -0.08 8.68 0.68
N SER A 398 1.22 8.94 0.50
CA SER A 398 1.80 9.49 -0.74
C SER A 398 1.79 8.53 -1.91
N SER A 399 1.77 7.24 -1.63
CA SER A 399 1.64 6.29 -2.73
C SER A 399 0.45 6.61 -3.64
N ILE A 400 -0.58 7.27 -3.09
CA ILE A 400 -1.74 7.76 -3.87
C ILE A 400 -1.30 8.85 -4.87
N THR A 401 -0.52 9.83 -4.44
CA THR A 401 -0.01 10.90 -5.32
C THR A 401 1.06 10.39 -6.27
N GLU A 402 1.96 9.52 -5.82
CA GLU A 402 3.01 8.90 -6.63
C GLU A 402 2.43 8.07 -7.79
N LEU A 403 1.43 7.22 -7.53
CA LEU A 403 0.73 6.49 -8.59
C LEU A 403 0.06 7.42 -9.61
N LYS A 404 -0.46 8.56 -9.16
CA LYS A 404 -1.05 9.56 -10.06
C LYS A 404 -0.02 10.31 -10.90
N HIS A 405 1.24 10.44 -10.45
CA HIS A 405 2.31 11.05 -11.25
C HIS A 405 2.53 10.31 -12.58
N ILE A 406 2.40 8.98 -12.59
CA ILE A 406 2.56 8.20 -13.83
C ILE A 406 1.55 8.68 -14.86
N LYS A 407 0.25 8.68 -14.51
CA LYS A 407 -0.85 9.00 -15.43
C LYS A 407 -1.06 10.49 -15.67
N ALA A 408 -0.80 11.33 -14.66
CA ALA A 408 -1.05 12.77 -14.75
C ALA A 408 0.15 13.57 -15.27
N VAL A 409 1.38 13.05 -15.16
CA VAL A 409 2.61 13.76 -15.51
C VAL A 409 3.48 12.97 -16.48
N LYS A 410 3.95 11.77 -16.09
CA LYS A 410 4.96 11.02 -16.86
C LYS A 410 4.43 10.56 -18.21
N GLU A 411 3.24 9.97 -18.27
CA GLU A 411 2.62 9.55 -19.55
C GLU A 411 2.27 10.73 -20.46
N PRO A 412 1.57 11.80 -20.01
CA PRO A 412 1.34 12.98 -20.84
C PRO A 412 2.63 13.64 -21.32
N TRP A 413 3.68 13.68 -20.49
CA TRP A 413 5.00 14.16 -20.90
C TRP A 413 5.59 13.32 -22.02
N ARG A 414 5.60 11.99 -21.91
CA ARG A 414 6.12 11.09 -22.95
C ARG A 414 5.36 11.20 -24.28
N ARG A 415 4.08 11.58 -24.25
CA ARG A 415 3.23 11.80 -25.42
C ARG A 415 3.35 13.20 -26.02
N SER A 416 4.10 14.10 -25.37
CA SER A 416 4.32 15.47 -25.87
C SER A 416 5.50 15.54 -26.80
N SER A 417 5.61 16.63 -27.57
CA SER A 417 6.79 16.92 -28.38
C SER A 417 7.96 17.50 -27.58
N TRP A 418 7.85 17.57 -26.26
CA TRP A 418 8.78 18.16 -25.29
C TRP A 418 8.99 19.69 -25.45
N PHE A 419 8.45 20.29 -26.48
CA PHE A 419 8.41 21.74 -26.66
C PHE A 419 7.08 22.29 -26.13
N ASN A 420 7.14 23.24 -25.19
CA ASN A 420 5.96 23.75 -24.49
C ASN A 420 5.05 22.62 -23.97
N ALA A 421 5.65 21.62 -23.35
CA ALA A 421 5.03 20.34 -23.06
C ALA A 421 3.83 20.45 -22.11
N LEU A 422 3.83 21.41 -21.16
CA LEU A 422 2.73 21.58 -20.21
C LEU A 422 1.39 21.77 -20.92
N ALA A 423 1.32 22.63 -21.92
CA ALA A 423 0.09 22.87 -22.69
C ALA A 423 -0.43 21.58 -23.34
N GLN A 424 0.48 20.77 -23.91
CA GLN A 424 0.14 19.48 -24.54
C GLN A 424 -0.30 18.45 -23.50
N MET A 425 0.34 18.41 -22.33
CA MET A 425 -0.06 17.56 -21.20
C MET A 425 -1.47 17.88 -20.72
N LEU A 426 -1.83 19.16 -20.58
CA LEU A 426 -3.16 19.61 -20.20
C LEU A 426 -4.24 19.20 -21.20
N VAL A 427 -3.93 19.25 -22.50
CA VAL A 427 -4.82 18.73 -23.56
C VAL A 427 -5.00 17.22 -23.43
N THR A 428 -3.93 16.47 -23.17
CA THR A 428 -3.97 15.02 -22.97
C THR A 428 -4.84 14.66 -21.76
N LEU A 429 -4.65 15.34 -20.62
CA LEU A 429 -5.47 15.14 -19.42
C LEU A 429 -6.96 15.44 -19.68
N THR A 430 -7.25 16.51 -20.43
CA THR A 430 -8.64 16.85 -20.80
C THR A 430 -9.27 15.75 -21.66
N ARG A 431 -8.51 15.15 -22.56
CA ARG A 431 -8.99 14.01 -23.40
C ARG A 431 -9.25 12.76 -22.55
N LEU A 432 -8.36 12.45 -21.61
CA LEU A 432 -8.54 11.32 -20.69
C LEU A 432 -9.79 11.50 -19.80
N ASP A 433 -10.04 12.70 -19.29
CA ASP A 433 -11.26 13.01 -18.54
C ASP A 433 -12.52 12.79 -19.38
N LYS A 434 -12.52 13.24 -20.66
CA LYS A 434 -13.65 13.04 -21.59
C LYS A 434 -13.87 11.55 -21.89
N LEU A 435 -12.81 10.79 -22.12
CA LEU A 435 -12.90 9.34 -22.33
C LEU A 435 -13.46 8.62 -21.12
N ALA A 436 -13.03 8.97 -19.91
CA ALA A 436 -13.55 8.40 -18.68
C ALA A 436 -15.04 8.70 -18.50
N ALA A 437 -15.48 9.93 -18.79
CA ALA A 437 -16.91 10.30 -18.75
C ALA A 437 -17.74 9.54 -19.79
N LEU A 438 -17.23 9.40 -21.02
CA LEU A 438 -17.91 8.62 -22.08
C LEU A 438 -17.98 7.13 -21.70
N HIS A 439 -16.92 6.56 -21.16
CA HIS A 439 -16.91 5.18 -20.69
C HIS A 439 -18.01 4.94 -19.64
N ALA A 440 -18.12 5.83 -18.64
CA ALA A 440 -19.17 5.74 -17.63
C ALA A 440 -20.57 5.79 -18.24
N VAL A 441 -20.83 6.71 -19.17
CA VAL A 441 -22.11 6.82 -19.87
C VAL A 441 -22.41 5.56 -20.69
N PHE A 442 -21.43 5.04 -21.41
CA PHE A 442 -21.60 3.85 -22.25
C PHE A 442 -21.80 2.58 -21.39
N THR A 443 -21.13 2.47 -20.24
CA THR A 443 -21.36 1.37 -19.29
C THR A 443 -22.81 1.36 -18.78
N VAL A 444 -23.31 2.52 -18.31
CA VAL A 444 -24.72 2.65 -17.84
C VAL A 444 -25.71 2.30 -18.95
N ARG A 445 -25.41 2.62 -20.20
CA ARG A 445 -26.25 2.29 -21.37
C ARG A 445 -26.07 0.85 -21.87
N GLY A 446 -25.24 0.01 -21.24
CA GLY A 446 -24.96 -1.36 -21.68
C GLY A 446 -24.18 -1.47 -23.00
N MET A 447 -23.60 -0.35 -23.47
CA MET A 447 -22.85 -0.31 -24.75
C MET A 447 -21.45 -0.93 -24.63
N MET A 448 -20.96 -1.17 -23.40
CA MET A 448 -19.64 -1.76 -23.14
C MET A 448 -19.68 -3.29 -23.07
N THR A 449 -20.84 -3.92 -23.18
CA THR A 449 -21.01 -5.38 -23.21
C THR A 449 -21.24 -5.90 -24.61
N GLY A 450 -20.40 -6.85 -25.06
CA GLY A 450 -20.43 -7.42 -26.40
C GLY A 450 -19.86 -6.49 -27.48
N THR A 451 -20.19 -6.72 -28.72
CA THR A 451 -19.80 -5.88 -29.86
C THR A 451 -20.78 -4.73 -30.07
N THR A 452 -20.33 -3.65 -30.73
CA THR A 452 -21.24 -2.56 -31.15
C THR A 452 -22.38 -3.04 -32.02
N SER A 453 -22.15 -4.06 -32.85
CA SER A 453 -23.18 -4.69 -33.69
C SER A 453 -24.25 -5.40 -32.85
N SER A 454 -23.84 -6.13 -31.79
CA SER A 454 -24.80 -6.81 -30.91
C SER A 454 -25.63 -5.82 -30.08
N TYR A 455 -25.05 -4.70 -29.66
CA TYR A 455 -25.77 -3.62 -29.01
C TYR A 455 -26.80 -2.99 -29.94
N THR A 456 -26.37 -2.63 -31.14
CA THR A 456 -27.26 -2.04 -32.17
C THR A 456 -28.41 -2.99 -32.51
N GLY A 457 -28.13 -4.30 -32.65
CA GLY A 457 -29.17 -5.34 -32.90
C GLY A 457 -30.23 -5.38 -31.79
N ARG A 458 -29.81 -5.32 -30.51
CA ARG A 458 -30.74 -5.27 -29.36
C ARG A 458 -31.62 -4.01 -29.34
N VAL A 459 -31.00 -2.86 -29.58
CA VAL A 459 -31.70 -1.57 -29.63
C VAL A 459 -32.74 -1.56 -30.78
N LEU A 460 -32.37 -2.07 -31.96
CA LEU A 460 -33.29 -2.18 -33.09
C LEU A 460 -34.42 -3.20 -32.86
N ALA A 461 -34.16 -4.23 -32.03
CA ALA A 461 -35.20 -5.19 -31.62
C ALA A 461 -36.13 -4.66 -30.52
N GLY A 462 -35.93 -3.43 -30.03
CA GLY A 462 -36.75 -2.84 -28.96
C GLY A 462 -36.44 -3.38 -27.56
N GLU A 463 -35.37 -4.13 -27.39
CA GLU A 463 -34.92 -4.62 -26.08
C GLU A 463 -34.32 -3.45 -25.28
N GLN A 464 -34.89 -3.15 -24.09
CA GLN A 464 -34.24 -2.24 -23.18
C GLN A 464 -32.92 -2.85 -22.71
N PRO A 465 -31.81 -2.09 -22.74
CA PRO A 465 -30.53 -2.56 -22.18
C PRO A 465 -30.75 -2.89 -20.70
N GLN A 466 -30.75 -4.18 -20.37
CA GLN A 466 -30.67 -4.56 -18.97
C GLN A 466 -29.37 -3.98 -18.43
N VAL A 467 -29.44 -3.28 -17.29
CA VAL A 467 -28.27 -2.96 -16.46
C VAL A 467 -27.78 -4.31 -15.93
N VAL A 468 -26.95 -4.97 -16.71
CA VAL A 468 -26.23 -6.14 -16.25
C VAL A 468 -25.24 -5.55 -15.22
N ALA A 469 -25.50 -5.81 -13.93
CA ALA A 469 -24.45 -5.76 -12.95
C ALA A 469 -23.28 -6.51 -13.60
N ALA A 470 -22.13 -5.86 -13.73
CA ALA A 470 -20.99 -6.40 -14.42
C ALA A 470 -20.73 -7.80 -13.87
N ALA A 471 -21.24 -8.82 -14.57
CA ALA A 471 -20.82 -10.17 -14.36
C ALA A 471 -19.31 -10.12 -14.57
N ALA A 472 -18.57 -10.56 -13.58
CA ALA A 472 -17.15 -10.71 -13.68
C ALA A 472 -16.89 -11.36 -15.02
N ALA A 473 -16.25 -10.62 -15.94
CA ALA A 473 -15.82 -11.19 -17.20
C ALA A 473 -15.02 -12.41 -16.80
N ALA A 474 -15.43 -13.58 -17.27
CA ALA A 474 -14.62 -14.76 -17.16
C ALA A 474 -13.27 -14.35 -17.76
N ILE A 475 -12.26 -14.28 -16.89
CA ILE A 475 -10.89 -14.03 -17.31
C ILE A 475 -10.52 -15.30 -18.07
N ASP A 476 -10.61 -15.20 -19.40
CA ASP A 476 -10.00 -16.18 -20.28
C ASP A 476 -8.49 -16.04 -20.08
N ASP A 477 -7.95 -17.09 -19.51
CA ASP A 477 -6.65 -17.71 -19.67
C ASP A 477 -5.38 -16.87 -19.89
N GLU A 478 -4.37 -17.35 -19.20
CA GLU A 478 -2.93 -17.30 -19.42
C GLU A 478 -2.18 -16.01 -19.10
N ASP A 479 -2.82 -14.89 -18.82
CA ASP A 479 -2.10 -13.73 -18.31
C ASP A 479 -2.00 -13.76 -16.78
N ASP A 480 -0.77 -13.74 -16.28
CA ASP A 480 -0.29 -13.88 -14.91
C ASP A 480 -0.71 -12.75 -13.95
N GLU A 481 -1.89 -12.24 -14.02
CA GLU A 481 -2.28 -11.11 -13.20
C GLU A 481 -2.90 -11.54 -11.86
N ASP A 482 -2.03 -11.71 -10.84
CA ASP A 482 -2.45 -11.50 -9.47
C ASP A 482 -2.85 -10.03 -9.30
N GLY A 483 -3.90 -9.72 -8.54
CA GLY A 483 -4.25 -8.33 -8.35
C GLY A 483 -5.67 -8.02 -7.93
N THR A 484 -6.09 -6.83 -8.29
CA THR A 484 -7.35 -6.24 -7.86
C THR A 484 -8.54 -6.87 -8.58
N VAL A 485 -9.58 -7.27 -7.85
CA VAL A 485 -10.82 -7.79 -8.41
C VAL A 485 -12.02 -7.00 -7.94
N HIS A 486 -13.06 -6.95 -8.78
CA HIS A 486 -14.36 -6.38 -8.46
C HIS A 486 -15.36 -7.51 -8.22
N GLY A 487 -16.16 -7.37 -7.18
CA GLY A 487 -17.18 -8.36 -6.87
C GLY A 487 -17.75 -8.19 -5.46
N PRO A 488 -18.66 -9.07 -5.05
CA PRO A 488 -19.17 -9.07 -3.70
C PRO A 488 -18.03 -9.36 -2.71
N LYS A 489 -18.10 -8.73 -1.55
CA LYS A 489 -17.11 -8.93 -0.49
C LYS A 489 -17.22 -10.36 0.05
N SER A 490 -16.15 -11.13 -0.07
CA SER A 490 -15.98 -12.44 0.58
C SER A 490 -14.72 -12.44 1.45
N LEU A 491 -14.73 -13.20 2.55
CA LEU A 491 -13.56 -13.33 3.42
C LEU A 491 -12.46 -14.12 2.71
N SER A 492 -12.81 -15.26 2.13
CA SER A 492 -11.97 -16.07 1.26
C SER A 492 -12.85 -16.96 0.38
N SER A 493 -12.45 -17.20 -0.84
CA SER A 493 -12.99 -18.24 -1.73
C SER A 493 -11.88 -18.76 -2.62
N ILE A 494 -11.78 -20.08 -2.75
CA ILE A 494 -10.76 -20.72 -3.60
C ILE A 494 -11.46 -21.65 -4.57
N GLU A 495 -11.08 -21.56 -5.83
CA GLU A 495 -11.59 -22.36 -6.92
C GLU A 495 -10.42 -22.90 -7.74
N VAL A 496 -10.43 -24.18 -8.08
CA VAL A 496 -9.43 -24.72 -9.01
C VAL A 496 -9.65 -24.15 -10.42
N ALA A 497 -8.59 -24.10 -11.22
CA ALA A 497 -8.69 -23.64 -12.60
C ALA A 497 -9.77 -24.41 -13.35
N PRO A 498 -10.64 -23.75 -14.14
CA PRO A 498 -11.80 -24.40 -14.78
C PRO A 498 -11.40 -25.49 -15.79
N THR A 499 -10.19 -25.40 -16.35
CA THR A 499 -9.71 -26.35 -17.36
C THR A 499 -8.83 -27.44 -16.72
N ALA A 500 -9.27 -28.68 -16.79
CA ALA A 500 -8.47 -29.80 -16.38
C ALA A 500 -7.32 -30.07 -17.38
N GLN A 501 -6.16 -30.43 -16.85
CA GLN A 501 -4.95 -30.66 -17.65
C GLN A 501 -5.02 -31.96 -18.45
N ARG A 502 -4.63 -31.87 -19.71
CA ARG A 502 -4.53 -33.04 -20.58
C ARG A 502 -3.21 -33.75 -20.33
N GLY A 503 -3.21 -35.08 -20.45
CA GLY A 503 -1.98 -35.92 -20.28
C GLY A 503 -1.85 -36.60 -18.92
N TYR A 504 -2.73 -36.30 -17.95
CA TYR A 504 -2.76 -37.04 -16.69
C TYR A 504 -3.71 -38.26 -16.79
N PRO A 505 -3.32 -39.41 -16.23
CA PRO A 505 -4.22 -40.54 -16.10
C PRO A 505 -5.41 -40.19 -15.20
N LYS A 506 -6.61 -40.66 -15.57
CA LYS A 506 -7.84 -40.37 -14.85
C LYS A 506 -8.20 -41.37 -13.76
N THR A 507 -7.54 -42.51 -13.72
CA THR A 507 -7.80 -43.53 -12.71
C THR A 507 -6.86 -43.38 -11.52
N LEU A 508 -7.33 -43.67 -10.32
CA LEU A 508 -6.64 -43.43 -9.06
C LEU A 508 -5.23 -44.09 -9.03
N GLN A 509 -5.09 -45.36 -9.41
CA GLN A 509 -3.82 -46.06 -9.39
C GLN A 509 -2.84 -45.60 -10.47
N ALA A 510 -3.36 -45.28 -11.67
CA ALA A 510 -2.49 -44.80 -12.74
C ALA A 510 -2.02 -43.38 -12.46
N LEU A 511 -2.86 -42.53 -11.84
CA LEU A 511 -2.46 -41.18 -11.41
C LEU A 511 -1.40 -41.26 -10.28
N ALA A 512 -1.60 -42.13 -9.28
CA ALA A 512 -0.65 -42.33 -8.20
C ALA A 512 0.76 -42.75 -8.73
N ALA A 513 0.79 -43.63 -9.72
CA ALA A 513 2.04 -44.02 -10.39
C ALA A 513 2.65 -42.86 -11.19
N HIS A 514 1.83 -42.11 -11.92
CA HIS A 514 2.29 -41.00 -12.75
C HIS A 514 2.92 -39.86 -11.92
N ILE A 515 2.32 -39.51 -10.75
CA ILE A 515 2.84 -38.49 -9.84
C ILE A 515 3.87 -39.03 -8.84
N ALA A 516 4.29 -40.30 -8.97
CA ALA A 516 5.21 -41.00 -8.08
C ALA A 516 4.80 -40.93 -6.58
N GLN A 517 3.48 -41.02 -6.30
CA GLN A 517 2.92 -40.99 -4.94
C GLN A 517 2.12 -42.29 -4.66
N PRO A 518 2.75 -43.41 -4.27
CA PRO A 518 2.08 -44.66 -4.08
C PRO A 518 1.02 -44.65 -2.96
N ARG A 519 1.13 -43.75 -2.00
CA ARG A 519 0.14 -43.59 -0.91
C ARG A 519 -1.09 -42.75 -1.31
N PHE A 520 -1.13 -42.12 -2.47
CA PHE A 520 -2.23 -41.31 -2.92
C PHE A 520 -3.61 -42.01 -2.85
N PRO A 521 -3.74 -43.32 -3.25
CA PRO A 521 -5.02 -44.01 -3.08
C PRO A 521 -5.46 -44.19 -1.63
N GLU A 522 -4.54 -44.42 -0.72
CA GLU A 522 -4.83 -44.50 0.72
C GLU A 522 -5.30 -43.16 1.25
N LEU A 523 -4.56 -42.07 0.94
CA LEU A 523 -4.88 -40.73 1.37
C LEU A 523 -6.28 -40.29 0.89
N LEU A 524 -6.64 -40.58 -0.38
CA LEU A 524 -7.97 -40.21 -0.90
C LEU A 524 -9.08 -40.98 -0.17
N ARG A 525 -8.88 -42.22 0.18
CA ARG A 525 -9.89 -42.99 0.91
C ARG A 525 -10.07 -42.49 2.33
N ARG A 526 -8.99 -42.07 3.03
CA ARG A 526 -9.04 -41.47 4.35
C ARG A 526 -9.76 -40.12 4.30
N PHE A 527 -9.41 -39.28 3.35
CA PHE A 527 -10.09 -37.99 3.09
C PHE A 527 -11.60 -38.20 2.92
N LEU A 528 -12.01 -39.15 2.08
CA LEU A 528 -13.45 -39.43 1.89
C LEU A 528 -14.13 -39.98 3.15
N TYR A 529 -13.40 -40.68 4.01
CA TYR A 529 -13.97 -41.11 5.30
C TYR A 529 -14.21 -39.93 6.22
N GLU A 530 -13.25 -39.01 6.32
CA GLU A 530 -13.34 -37.81 7.16
C GLU A 530 -14.43 -36.85 6.67
N GLU A 531 -14.55 -36.65 5.36
CA GLU A 531 -15.64 -35.84 4.77
C GLU A 531 -17.04 -36.40 5.05
N LEU A 532 -17.20 -37.72 5.15
CA LEU A 532 -18.49 -38.36 5.40
C LEU A 532 -18.85 -38.49 6.88
N ASN A 533 -17.87 -38.60 7.77
CA ASN A 533 -18.10 -38.94 9.18
C ASN A 533 -17.60 -37.85 10.15
N GLY A 534 -16.92 -36.84 9.66
CA GLY A 534 -16.17 -35.89 10.48
C GLY A 534 -14.79 -36.43 10.90
N PRO A 535 -13.92 -35.56 11.46
CA PRO A 535 -12.64 -36.00 11.99
C PRO A 535 -12.84 -36.97 13.14
N PRO A 536 -11.97 -38.00 13.30
CA PRO A 536 -12.08 -38.96 14.43
C PRO A 536 -11.90 -38.24 15.77
N GLU A 537 -12.68 -38.61 16.76
CA GLU A 537 -12.70 -37.98 18.10
C GLU A 537 -11.42 -38.20 18.94
N ASP A 538 -10.58 -39.16 18.57
CA ASP A 538 -9.27 -39.43 19.15
C ASP A 538 -8.30 -39.91 18.04
N ASP A 539 -7.00 -39.90 18.32
CA ASP A 539 -5.89 -40.41 17.46
C ASP A 539 -6.08 -41.91 17.03
N THR A 540 -7.32 -42.37 16.97
CA THR A 540 -7.69 -43.74 16.61
C THR A 540 -7.37 -43.99 15.13
N HIS A 541 -6.39 -44.82 14.88
CA HIS A 541 -6.04 -45.24 13.54
C HIS A 541 -7.21 -46.01 12.87
N ILE A 542 -7.92 -45.31 11.96
CA ILE A 542 -9.03 -45.91 11.21
C ILE A 542 -8.45 -46.95 10.21
N PRO A 543 -8.89 -48.20 10.29
CA PRO A 543 -8.47 -49.20 9.35
C PRO A 543 -8.87 -48.85 7.91
N LEU A 544 -7.98 -49.00 6.95
CA LEU A 544 -8.26 -48.67 5.56
C LEU A 544 -9.47 -49.47 4.99
N ALA A 545 -9.79 -50.62 5.54
CA ALA A 545 -10.98 -51.39 5.19
C ALA A 545 -12.30 -50.68 5.52
N ALA A 546 -12.31 -49.80 6.53
CA ALA A 546 -13.48 -48.97 6.90
C ALA A 546 -13.65 -47.75 6.00
N CYS A 547 -12.61 -47.34 5.29
CA CYS A 547 -12.65 -46.18 4.41
C CYS A 547 -13.34 -46.51 3.06
N PRO A 548 -14.12 -45.56 2.50
CA PRO A 548 -14.80 -45.76 1.22
C PRO A 548 -13.86 -46.14 0.08
N THR A 549 -14.33 -47.03 -0.83
CA THR A 549 -13.60 -47.30 -2.08
C THR A 549 -13.94 -46.23 -3.13
N PHE A 550 -12.95 -45.83 -3.92
CA PHE A 550 -13.11 -44.89 -4.99
C PHE A 550 -12.74 -45.54 -6.35
N ALA A 551 -13.69 -45.48 -7.29
CA ALA A 551 -13.50 -46.01 -8.65
C ALA A 551 -13.82 -44.92 -9.72
N GLY A 552 -14.02 -43.67 -9.33
CA GLY A 552 -14.32 -42.57 -10.23
C GLY A 552 -13.11 -42.06 -11.01
N HIS A 553 -13.36 -41.01 -11.79
CA HIS A 553 -12.30 -40.29 -12.50
C HIS A 553 -11.79 -39.10 -11.70
N ILE A 554 -10.50 -38.84 -11.80
CA ILE A 554 -9.80 -37.71 -11.20
C ILE A 554 -9.34 -36.76 -12.33
N PHE A 555 -9.52 -35.48 -12.13
CA PHE A 555 -9.11 -34.44 -13.06
C PHE A 555 -8.06 -33.58 -12.37
N VAL A 556 -6.89 -33.40 -13.00
CA VAL A 556 -5.78 -32.63 -12.44
C VAL A 556 -5.83 -31.20 -12.93
N HIS A 557 -5.53 -30.24 -12.03
CA HIS A 557 -5.43 -28.81 -12.33
C HIS A 557 -4.04 -28.29 -11.92
N HIS A 558 -3.49 -27.31 -12.67
CA HIS A 558 -2.17 -26.76 -12.38
C HIS A 558 -2.20 -25.52 -11.49
N SER A 559 -3.38 -24.98 -11.24
CA SER A 559 -3.53 -23.81 -10.36
C SER A 559 -4.93 -23.76 -9.74
N ALA A 560 -5.03 -22.96 -8.68
CA ALA A 560 -6.26 -22.49 -8.10
C ALA A 560 -6.20 -20.95 -7.96
N VAL A 561 -7.34 -20.30 -7.89
CA VAL A 561 -7.45 -18.85 -7.67
C VAL A 561 -8.10 -18.60 -6.32
N ALA A 562 -7.35 -17.94 -5.44
CA ALA A 562 -7.85 -17.46 -4.17
C ALA A 562 -8.36 -16.02 -4.33
N ARG A 563 -9.58 -15.72 -3.87
CA ARG A 563 -10.15 -14.36 -3.79
C ARG A 563 -10.47 -14.06 -2.35
N PHE A 564 -9.98 -12.93 -1.85
CA PHE A 564 -10.16 -12.56 -0.46
C PHE A 564 -10.24 -11.04 -0.25
N TYR A 565 -10.77 -10.65 0.90
CA TYR A 565 -10.90 -9.25 1.28
C TYR A 565 -9.61 -8.75 1.92
N ALA A 566 -8.86 -7.93 1.19
CA ALA A 566 -7.58 -7.35 1.58
C ALA A 566 -7.58 -5.81 1.41
N PRO A 567 -8.36 -5.06 2.20
CA PRO A 567 -8.54 -3.62 2.00
C PRO A 567 -7.27 -2.79 2.28
N SER A 568 -6.30 -3.34 2.99
CA SER A 568 -5.03 -2.69 3.30
C SER A 568 -4.03 -2.77 2.14
N ASP A 569 -4.21 -3.73 1.25
CA ASP A 569 -3.42 -3.86 0.03
C ASP A 569 -3.98 -3.05 -1.15
N LEU A 570 -3.29 -3.08 -2.27
CA LEU A 570 -3.75 -2.48 -3.52
C LEU A 570 -4.86 -3.36 -4.12
N GLY A 571 -6.04 -3.31 -3.53
CA GLY A 571 -7.22 -4.03 -3.96
C GLY A 571 -8.13 -3.20 -4.87
N GLY A 572 -9.23 -3.80 -5.36
CA GLY A 572 -10.30 -3.11 -6.06
C GLY A 572 -11.03 -2.09 -5.16
N THR A 573 -11.99 -1.34 -5.71
CA THR A 573 -12.76 -0.34 -4.95
C THR A 573 -13.45 -0.93 -3.71
N GLY A 574 -13.86 -2.19 -3.76
CA GLY A 574 -14.42 -2.95 -2.64
C GLY A 574 -13.39 -3.55 -1.69
N GLY A 575 -12.09 -3.41 -1.98
CA GLY A 575 -11.01 -4.00 -1.19
C GLY A 575 -10.78 -5.49 -1.45
N MET A 576 -11.32 -6.02 -2.56
CA MET A 576 -11.09 -7.41 -2.95
C MET A 576 -9.78 -7.56 -3.73
N TYR A 577 -9.10 -8.66 -3.48
CA TYR A 577 -7.85 -9.06 -4.11
C TYR A 577 -7.93 -10.52 -4.57
N CYS A 578 -7.23 -10.87 -5.63
CA CYS A 578 -7.05 -12.26 -6.04
C CYS A 578 -5.56 -12.60 -6.20
N GLU A 579 -5.25 -13.86 -5.92
CA GLU A 579 -3.93 -14.43 -6.17
C GLU A 579 -4.09 -15.83 -6.78
N ARG A 580 -3.13 -16.21 -7.60
CA ARG A 580 -3.09 -17.54 -8.21
C ARG A 580 -2.10 -18.42 -7.47
N ILE A 581 -2.57 -19.55 -6.99
CA ILE A 581 -1.76 -20.61 -6.33
C ILE A 581 -1.46 -21.66 -7.35
N ARG A 582 -0.18 -22.00 -7.55
CA ARG A 582 0.29 -22.89 -8.61
C ARG A 582 0.79 -24.22 -8.07
N SER A 583 0.50 -25.26 -8.81
CA SER A 583 1.14 -26.58 -8.71
C SER A 583 1.37 -27.12 -10.11
N ASN A 584 2.34 -26.55 -10.79
CA ASN A 584 2.66 -26.86 -12.18
C ASN A 584 4.06 -27.49 -12.26
N PRO A 585 4.22 -28.72 -12.79
CA PRO A 585 5.52 -29.37 -12.91
C PRO A 585 6.45 -28.69 -13.92
N ASN A 586 5.92 -27.83 -14.80
CA ASN A 586 6.71 -27.08 -15.78
C ASN A 586 6.12 -25.68 -16.01
N TRP A 587 6.52 -24.73 -15.17
CA TRP A 587 6.19 -23.32 -15.26
C TRP A 587 7.44 -22.55 -15.69
N HIS A 588 7.45 -21.97 -16.87
CA HIS A 588 8.62 -21.31 -17.46
C HIS A 588 9.92 -22.14 -17.43
N GLY A 589 9.79 -23.46 -17.55
CA GLY A 589 10.93 -24.40 -17.54
C GLY A 589 11.26 -25.01 -16.18
N TYR A 590 10.57 -24.63 -15.11
CA TYR A 590 10.79 -25.09 -13.73
C TYR A 590 9.52 -25.62 -13.08
N ALA A 591 9.65 -26.47 -12.06
CA ALA A 591 8.51 -26.88 -11.25
C ALA A 591 8.11 -25.75 -10.29
N CYS A 592 6.86 -25.30 -10.35
CA CYS A 592 6.27 -24.35 -9.43
C CYS A 592 5.29 -25.06 -8.51
N ARG A 593 5.55 -25.06 -7.21
CA ARG A 593 4.73 -25.67 -6.16
C ARG A 593 4.63 -24.70 -5.01
N ASP A 594 3.57 -23.88 -5.03
CA ASP A 594 3.37 -22.82 -4.07
C ASP A 594 3.05 -23.37 -2.68
N THR A 595 3.34 -22.55 -1.67
CA THR A 595 2.98 -22.82 -0.29
C THR A 595 1.74 -22.02 0.10
N VAL A 596 0.93 -22.58 0.99
CA VAL A 596 -0.36 -22.03 1.41
C VAL A 596 -0.53 -22.06 2.92
N LEU A 597 -1.34 -21.12 3.43
CA LEU A 597 -1.88 -21.15 4.77
C LEU A 597 -3.18 -21.96 4.77
N ILE A 598 -3.27 -22.94 5.67
CA ILE A 598 -4.41 -23.86 5.81
C ILE A 598 -4.98 -23.68 7.20
N ASP A 599 -6.30 -23.46 7.29
CA ASP A 599 -7.03 -23.38 8.55
C ASP A 599 -7.35 -24.80 9.04
N VAL A 600 -6.74 -25.19 10.16
CA VAL A 600 -6.91 -26.50 10.78
C VAL A 600 -7.20 -26.40 12.29
N ALA A 601 -7.51 -25.19 12.77
CA ALA A 601 -7.71 -24.90 14.19
C ALA A 601 -6.53 -25.35 15.11
N ALA A 602 -5.29 -25.25 14.58
CA ALA A 602 -4.08 -25.59 15.32
C ALA A 602 -3.82 -24.62 16.49
N ASP A 603 -3.04 -25.02 17.49
CA ASP A 603 -2.68 -24.16 18.62
C ASP A 603 -1.68 -23.06 18.26
N ALA A 604 -0.80 -23.32 17.29
CA ALA A 604 0.21 -22.37 16.79
C ALA A 604 -0.34 -21.51 15.64
N MET A 605 0.33 -20.40 15.35
CA MET A 605 0.08 -19.53 14.18
C MET A 605 -1.39 -19.12 14.02
N ARG A 606 -2.12 -18.90 15.12
CA ARG A 606 -3.56 -18.55 15.14
C ARG A 606 -4.48 -19.59 14.50
N GLY A 607 -4.17 -20.85 14.61
CA GLY A 607 -4.96 -21.93 14.03
C GLY A 607 -4.54 -22.35 12.62
N LEU A 608 -3.47 -21.77 12.11
CA LEU A 608 -3.00 -21.98 10.74
C LEU A 608 -1.81 -22.93 10.70
N VAL A 609 -1.70 -23.68 9.60
CA VAL A 609 -0.54 -24.53 9.28
C VAL A 609 -0.12 -24.23 7.85
N ILE A 610 1.16 -24.44 7.56
CA ILE A 610 1.70 -24.31 6.20
C ILE A 610 1.63 -25.65 5.45
N GLY A 611 1.13 -25.60 4.22
CA GLY A 611 1.18 -26.73 3.29
C GLY A 611 1.86 -26.34 1.97
N ARG A 612 2.73 -27.18 1.43
CA ARG A 612 3.24 -27.03 0.06
C ARG A 612 2.39 -27.86 -0.89
N ILE A 613 1.77 -27.22 -1.86
CA ILE A 613 0.88 -27.87 -2.82
C ILE A 613 1.69 -28.80 -3.73
N GLN A 614 1.32 -30.09 -3.77
CA GLN A 614 1.88 -31.07 -4.67
C GLN A 614 1.02 -31.27 -5.91
N LEU A 615 -0.31 -31.19 -5.77
CA LEU A 615 -1.27 -31.38 -6.84
C LEU A 615 -2.62 -30.73 -6.49
N PHE A 616 -3.23 -30.03 -7.43
CA PHE A 616 -4.65 -29.73 -7.40
C PHE A 616 -5.42 -30.73 -8.25
N PHE A 617 -6.56 -31.20 -7.76
CA PHE A 617 -7.39 -32.15 -8.50
C PHE A 617 -8.86 -32.06 -8.09
N SER A 618 -9.72 -32.49 -9.00
CA SER A 618 -11.16 -32.59 -8.73
C SER A 618 -11.68 -33.98 -9.09
N PHE A 619 -12.74 -34.40 -8.42
CA PHE A 619 -13.43 -35.65 -8.68
C PHE A 619 -14.87 -35.58 -8.21
N ALA A 620 -15.73 -36.51 -8.69
CA ALA A 620 -17.10 -36.70 -8.21
C ALA A 620 -17.21 -37.98 -7.39
N PHE A 621 -17.90 -37.93 -6.25
CA PHE A 621 -18.19 -39.05 -5.40
C PHE A 621 -19.60 -38.90 -4.80
N ARG A 622 -20.47 -39.91 -4.98
CA ARG A 622 -21.89 -39.89 -4.55
C ARG A 622 -22.65 -38.62 -4.98
N ASP A 623 -22.52 -38.25 -6.26
CA ASP A 623 -23.15 -37.08 -6.90
C ASP A 623 -22.70 -35.72 -6.33
N GLN A 624 -21.65 -35.70 -5.51
CA GLN A 624 -21.01 -34.48 -5.03
C GLN A 624 -19.65 -34.29 -5.72
N SER A 625 -19.35 -33.06 -6.13
CA SER A 625 -18.06 -32.66 -6.68
C SER A 625 -17.14 -32.19 -5.56
N TYR A 626 -15.91 -32.67 -5.59
CA TYR A 626 -14.85 -32.31 -4.64
C TYR A 626 -13.70 -31.66 -5.38
N GLU A 627 -13.29 -30.50 -4.93
CA GLU A 627 -12.07 -29.83 -5.34
C GLU A 627 -11.05 -29.95 -4.21
N CYS A 628 -9.90 -30.58 -4.49
CA CYS A 628 -8.94 -30.98 -3.47
C CYS A 628 -7.51 -30.61 -3.83
N ALA A 629 -6.68 -30.53 -2.81
CA ALA A 629 -5.23 -30.41 -2.93
C ALA A 629 -4.51 -31.56 -2.20
N LEU A 630 -3.48 -32.10 -2.82
CA LEU A 630 -2.48 -32.93 -2.14
C LEU A 630 -1.40 -32.01 -1.61
N VAL A 631 -1.18 -32.00 -0.30
CA VAL A 631 -0.26 -31.09 0.37
C VAL A 631 0.83 -31.85 1.13
N HIS A 632 2.03 -31.25 1.17
CA HIS A 632 3.12 -31.64 2.07
C HIS A 632 3.16 -30.63 3.22
N TRP A 633 3.03 -31.11 4.44
CA TRP A 633 2.98 -30.27 5.63
C TRP A 633 4.36 -29.68 5.98
N LEU A 634 4.34 -28.41 6.45
CA LEU A 634 5.47 -27.76 7.09
C LEU A 634 5.04 -27.37 8.50
N VAL A 635 5.75 -27.88 9.49
CA VAL A 635 5.42 -27.70 10.90
C VAL A 635 6.30 -26.63 11.55
N PRO A 636 5.77 -25.88 12.55
CA PRO A 636 6.55 -24.90 13.29
C PRO A 636 7.76 -25.54 13.98
N VAL A 637 8.86 -24.78 14.02
CA VAL A 637 10.05 -25.09 14.81
C VAL A 637 9.96 -24.32 16.12
N GLY A 638 9.53 -25.00 17.19
CA GLY A 638 9.25 -24.37 18.50
C GLY A 638 7.83 -23.81 18.62
N ASP A 639 7.52 -23.28 19.80
CA ASP A 639 6.19 -22.85 20.20
C ASP A 639 5.95 -21.34 20.06
N ALA A 640 6.96 -20.60 19.60
CA ALA A 640 6.93 -19.15 19.45
C ALA A 640 7.71 -18.69 18.20
N PRO A 641 7.42 -17.49 17.68
CA PRO A 641 8.22 -16.87 16.64
C PRO A 641 9.68 -16.67 17.06
N ASP A 642 10.57 -16.58 16.09
CA ASP A 642 11.98 -16.26 16.31
C ASP A 642 12.11 -14.92 17.06
N PRO A 643 12.88 -14.85 18.15
CA PRO A 643 12.91 -13.70 19.06
C PRO A 643 13.53 -12.43 18.45
N ASP A 644 14.33 -12.55 17.40
CA ASP A 644 15.01 -11.42 16.78
C ASP A 644 14.18 -10.86 15.60
N THR A 645 13.71 -11.74 14.74
CA THR A 645 12.94 -11.35 13.54
C THR A 645 11.44 -11.21 13.82
N GLY A 646 10.89 -11.88 14.83
CA GLY A 646 9.46 -11.97 15.08
C GLY A 646 8.71 -12.87 14.09
N MET A 647 9.41 -13.58 13.19
CA MET A 647 8.81 -14.46 12.22
C MET A 647 8.71 -15.90 12.73
N TRP A 648 7.63 -16.60 12.38
CA TRP A 648 7.57 -18.04 12.59
C TRP A 648 8.59 -18.78 11.73
N VAL A 649 9.22 -19.81 12.30
CA VAL A 649 10.11 -20.71 11.56
C VAL A 649 9.42 -22.04 11.38
N VAL A 650 9.41 -22.56 10.16
CA VAL A 650 8.79 -23.85 9.82
C VAL A 650 9.79 -24.78 9.12
N GLN A 651 9.55 -26.07 9.22
CA GLN A 651 10.33 -27.12 8.54
C GLN A 651 9.41 -28.13 7.87
N PRO A 652 9.84 -28.76 6.74
CA PRO A 652 9.10 -29.83 6.11
C PRO A 652 8.88 -31.00 7.07
N GLU A 653 7.65 -31.42 7.27
CA GLU A 653 7.32 -32.55 8.11
C GLU A 653 7.69 -33.87 7.41
N ARG A 654 8.44 -34.71 8.12
CA ARG A 654 8.88 -36.00 7.61
C ARG A 654 8.71 -37.09 8.67
N GLN A 655 8.07 -38.20 8.30
CA GLN A 655 8.01 -39.39 9.11
C GLN A 655 9.00 -40.43 8.53
N ARG A 656 10.05 -40.77 9.29
CA ARG A 656 11.13 -41.69 8.84
C ARG A 656 11.71 -41.28 7.47
N LEU A 657 12.03 -39.99 7.30
CA LEU A 657 12.57 -39.37 6.08
C LEU A 657 11.60 -39.29 4.89
N VAL A 658 10.37 -39.73 5.02
CA VAL A 658 9.33 -39.63 3.99
C VAL A 658 8.47 -38.38 4.28
N PRO A 659 8.19 -37.56 3.26
CA PRO A 659 7.29 -36.39 3.42
C PRO A 659 5.90 -36.77 3.95
N THR A 660 5.40 -36.08 4.95
CA THR A 660 4.04 -36.28 5.46
C THR A 660 3.07 -35.56 4.52
N LEU A 661 2.26 -36.35 3.82
CA LEU A 661 1.27 -35.83 2.85
C LEU A 661 -0.15 -36.01 3.36
N ALA A 662 -1.02 -35.09 2.99
CA ALA A 662 -2.46 -35.18 3.20
C ALA A 662 -3.23 -34.69 1.98
N ILE A 663 -4.49 -35.11 1.86
CA ILE A 663 -5.46 -34.51 0.93
C ILE A 663 -6.38 -33.62 1.75
N ILE A 664 -6.57 -32.40 1.28
CA ILE A 664 -7.47 -31.42 1.88
C ILE A 664 -8.49 -30.91 0.84
N ASN A 665 -9.63 -30.46 1.30
CA ASN A 665 -10.54 -29.66 0.48
C ASN A 665 -9.90 -28.29 0.23
N VAL A 666 -9.97 -27.75 -0.99
CA VAL A 666 -9.38 -26.43 -1.30
C VAL A 666 -9.97 -25.31 -0.45
N ASN A 667 -11.20 -25.47 0.05
CA ASN A 667 -11.85 -24.48 0.93
C ASN A 667 -11.15 -24.32 2.31
N ALA A 668 -10.31 -25.28 2.72
CA ALA A 668 -9.47 -25.17 3.92
C ALA A 668 -8.26 -24.24 3.72
N ILE A 669 -7.93 -23.92 2.47
CA ILE A 669 -6.83 -23.02 2.14
C ILE A 669 -7.31 -21.58 2.35
N ALA A 670 -6.61 -20.82 3.19
CA ALA A 670 -6.92 -19.40 3.42
C ALA A 670 -6.35 -18.52 2.29
N ARG A 671 -5.09 -18.72 1.94
CA ARG A 671 -4.38 -18.01 0.87
C ARG A 671 -2.99 -18.60 0.62
N ALA A 672 -2.26 -18.07 -0.40
CA ALA A 672 -0.84 -18.38 -0.57
C ALA A 672 0.00 -17.89 0.62
N SER A 673 1.06 -18.60 0.94
CA SER A 673 2.08 -18.23 1.93
C SER A 673 3.41 -17.97 1.23
N HIS A 674 4.15 -16.98 1.71
CA HIS A 674 5.50 -16.72 1.23
C HIS A 674 6.53 -17.21 2.28
N LEU A 675 7.38 -18.13 1.88
CA LEU A 675 8.45 -18.66 2.72
C LEU A 675 9.81 -18.12 2.27
N ILE A 676 10.65 -17.75 3.22
CA ILE A 676 12.02 -17.33 2.97
C ILE A 676 12.96 -18.33 3.67
N PRO A 677 13.93 -18.92 2.98
CA PRO A 677 14.90 -19.81 3.62
C PRO A 677 15.62 -19.13 4.79
N VAL A 678 15.92 -19.88 5.83
CA VAL A 678 16.83 -19.43 6.88
C VAL A 678 18.26 -19.64 6.37
N TYR A 679 18.82 -18.58 5.78
CA TYR A 679 20.13 -18.66 5.08
C TYR A 679 21.34 -18.86 6.02
N GLY A 680 21.25 -18.36 7.26
CA GLY A 680 22.41 -18.32 8.16
C GLY A 680 23.49 -17.37 7.67
N VAL A 681 24.76 -17.75 7.90
CA VAL A 681 25.95 -16.94 7.52
C VAL A 681 26.74 -17.53 6.33
N ASN A 682 26.24 -18.60 5.73
CA ASN A 682 26.91 -19.26 4.61
C ASN A 682 26.50 -18.61 3.29
N ALA A 683 27.49 -18.31 2.44
CA ALA A 683 27.23 -17.79 1.10
C ALA A 683 26.44 -18.82 0.26
N LEU A 684 25.52 -18.33 -0.55
CA LEU A 684 24.80 -19.18 -1.49
C LEU A 684 25.74 -19.64 -2.61
N PRO A 685 25.64 -20.91 -3.07
CA PRO A 685 26.38 -21.36 -4.24
C PRO A 685 26.13 -20.47 -5.47
N GLU A 686 27.15 -20.26 -6.30
CA GLU A 686 27.02 -19.39 -7.49
C GLU A 686 25.97 -19.90 -8.50
N ASP A 687 25.77 -21.21 -8.54
CA ASP A 687 24.82 -21.92 -9.41
C ASP A 687 23.44 -22.12 -8.75
N PHE A 688 23.23 -21.55 -7.53
CA PHE A 688 21.95 -21.68 -6.84
C PHE A 688 20.83 -20.98 -7.61
N HIS A 689 19.79 -21.76 -7.93
CA HIS A 689 18.64 -21.24 -8.66
C HIS A 689 17.41 -21.07 -7.74
N PHE A 690 16.62 -20.03 -7.95
CA PHE A 690 15.46 -19.75 -7.10
C PHE A 690 14.42 -20.87 -7.06
N SER A 691 14.29 -21.67 -8.13
CA SER A 691 13.37 -22.83 -8.17
C SER A 691 13.69 -23.87 -7.10
N ASP A 692 14.94 -23.91 -6.62
CA ASP A 692 15.42 -24.90 -5.67
C ASP A 692 15.29 -24.42 -4.22
N SER A 693 14.88 -23.17 -4.01
CA SER A 693 14.84 -22.52 -2.68
C SER A 693 14.01 -23.29 -1.66
N LEU A 694 12.88 -23.89 -2.04
CA LEU A 694 12.01 -24.65 -1.15
C LEU A 694 12.45 -26.14 -0.98
N ASP A 695 13.51 -26.57 -1.63
CA ASP A 695 14.04 -27.94 -1.56
C ASP A 695 15.48 -28.00 -1.00
N ALA A 696 16.20 -26.88 -1.05
CA ALA A 696 17.61 -26.77 -0.66
C ALA A 696 17.86 -26.52 0.83
N PHE A 697 16.88 -25.98 1.55
CA PHE A 697 17.01 -25.60 2.95
C PHE A 697 16.18 -26.48 3.88
N ASN A 698 16.59 -26.53 5.14
CA ASN A 698 15.89 -27.33 6.16
C ASN A 698 14.77 -26.56 6.86
N THR A 699 14.91 -25.23 6.99
CA THR A 699 13.99 -24.37 7.72
C THR A 699 13.70 -23.09 6.95
N TYR A 700 12.52 -22.53 7.19
CA TYR A 700 12.02 -21.36 6.47
C TYR A 700 11.34 -20.39 7.42
N PHE A 701 11.58 -19.10 7.24
CA PHE A 701 10.74 -18.06 7.84
C PHE A 701 9.40 -17.97 7.11
N VAL A 702 8.31 -17.95 7.86
CA VAL A 702 6.98 -17.58 7.34
C VAL A 702 6.92 -16.05 7.28
N ASN A 703 6.88 -15.50 6.08
CA ASN A 703 7.03 -14.07 5.86
C ASN A 703 5.72 -13.29 6.09
N PRO A 704 5.55 -12.58 7.20
CA PRO A 704 4.37 -11.72 7.43
C PRO A 704 4.41 -10.45 6.59
N TYR A 705 5.57 -10.09 6.05
CA TYR A 705 5.80 -8.85 5.30
C TYR A 705 5.63 -9.01 3.79
N ALA A 706 5.13 -10.16 3.31
CA ALA A 706 4.84 -10.39 1.90
C ALA A 706 3.86 -9.36 1.34
N ASP A 707 2.81 -9.06 2.09
CA ASP A 707 1.83 -7.99 1.85
C ASP A 707 1.13 -7.58 3.16
N HIS A 708 0.30 -6.53 3.12
CA HIS A 708 -0.36 -6.02 4.32
C HIS A 708 -1.41 -6.98 4.88
N HIS A 709 -2.13 -7.70 4.02
CA HIS A 709 -3.12 -8.68 4.45
C HIS A 709 -2.43 -9.88 5.15
N MET A 710 -1.28 -10.33 4.64
CA MET A 710 -0.49 -11.37 5.30
C MET A 710 -0.09 -10.95 6.72
N HIS A 711 0.37 -9.71 6.89
CA HIS A 711 0.71 -9.19 8.20
C HIS A 711 -0.51 -9.07 9.14
N GLU A 712 -1.68 -8.67 8.61
CA GLU A 712 -2.93 -8.65 9.40
C GLU A 712 -3.39 -10.06 9.78
N PHE A 713 -3.15 -11.02 8.90
CA PHE A 713 -3.60 -12.39 9.04
C PHE A 713 -2.76 -13.18 10.05
N LEU A 714 -1.44 -13.00 10.05
CA LEU A 714 -0.52 -13.70 10.95
C LEU A 714 -0.34 -13.00 12.31
N ASN A 715 -0.53 -11.67 12.38
CA ASN A 715 -0.35 -10.84 13.54
C ASN A 715 -1.66 -10.16 13.92
#